data_852b9071e00a198d381dfa2d6b303f05
#
_entry.id   852b9071e00a198d381dfa2d6b303f05
#
_cell.length_a   1.000
_cell.length_b   1.000
_cell.length_c   1.000
_cell.angle_alpha   90.00
_cell.angle_beta   90.00
_cell.angle_gamma   90.00
#
_symmetry.space_group_name_H-M   'P 1'
#
loop_
_entity.id
_entity.type
_entity.pdbx_description
1 polymer ?
#
loop_
_entity_poly.entity_id
_entity_poly.type
_entity_poly.pdbx_seq_one_letter_code
_entity_poly.pdbx_strand_id
1 'polypeptide(L)'
;MKSTFTLNAIALVAALGFTSCGKQTGTSQAERTANALASYVAPGEKDEYYLFYSGGHSGQVFVAGIPSMRHISTIPVFAPYPGTGYGFDEESKKMLGEFTWGDVHHPALSQTNSKYDGRWLFVNDNANNRIARIDLHDFKTHQILGPIPNSIGNHGSSFITENSEYILCATRFSVPLPKGRVADPNDYEKEFNGMVSGIKVDPQTGEMKVGWQILTPPFDWDLGSTGKGPSSGWAFWTSYNTEMAHDTLEVNSSQKDRDLAAVVNWRAADKAVAEGKTEMMDGVPIIDPAKVPGVLYFVPIGKSPHGMDVDPTGKWIVAGGKLQPATTVLNFEKIQEAIAKKDFVHGGDVRGVPVLEYNDVVEGEVPVGLGPLHTQYDGKGNAYTSMFIDSCIVKWKLPPWTDAEKKDLTKVVLDKVPAHFSTGHLVVAGSDTAQPYGKWCVAMNKLSAGRHINVGPAQPESSQLIDISGEKMKMVAESYTEPEPHFAQILKVTDVQPAEVYPKDENKDPNAIWEKAQSGVTRNGNQVDAKLMAIRSRYNPDRIDAQVGDELTVHVTNVEQTRDMIHGFGLIEHNINMVMDPGETKTFHIKLTKPGVFPFYCTNFCSALHQEMQGYLVVWEPGKGPANTGAGTGNTGGDK
;
A
#
# COMPACT_ATOMS: atom_id res chain seq x y z
N MET A 1 -44.79 -29.34 -24.66
CA MET A 1 -44.60 -27.89 -24.73
C MET A 1 -43.51 -27.53 -23.74
N LYS A 2 -42.28 -27.58 -24.19
CA LYS A 2 -41.10 -27.21 -23.39
C LYS A 2 -40.24 -26.25 -24.24
N SER A 3 -39.75 -25.21 -23.58
CA SER A 3 -38.58 -24.43 -24.02
C SER A 3 -38.79 -23.48 -25.20
N THR A 4 -39.11 -22.24 -24.91
CA THR A 4 -38.84 -21.09 -25.79
C THR A 4 -38.62 -19.77 -25.02
N PHE A 5 -38.41 -19.81 -23.70
CA PHE A 5 -38.30 -18.58 -22.88
C PHE A 5 -36.85 -18.23 -22.44
N THR A 6 -35.87 -19.09 -22.74
CA THR A 6 -34.50 -18.91 -22.18
C THR A 6 -33.51 -18.21 -23.13
N LEU A 7 -33.82 -18.06 -24.41
CA LEU A 7 -32.89 -17.42 -25.37
C LEU A 7 -33.04 -15.89 -25.49
N ASN A 8 -34.18 -15.33 -25.11
CA ASN A 8 -34.40 -13.88 -25.27
C ASN A 8 -33.83 -13.03 -24.14
N ALA A 9 -33.54 -13.59 -22.98
CA ALA A 9 -32.94 -12.86 -21.85
C ALA A 9 -31.44 -12.62 -22.06
N ILE A 10 -30.74 -13.59 -22.67
CA ILE A 10 -29.28 -13.48 -22.90
C ILE A 10 -28.96 -12.48 -24.03
N ALA A 11 -29.83 -12.37 -25.03
CA ALA A 11 -29.66 -11.38 -26.11
C ALA A 11 -29.90 -9.94 -25.65
N LEU A 12 -30.71 -9.72 -24.60
CA LEU A 12 -30.99 -8.37 -24.08
C LEU A 12 -29.85 -7.84 -23.20
N VAL A 13 -29.14 -8.69 -22.46
CA VAL A 13 -27.98 -8.30 -21.64
C VAL A 13 -26.79 -7.97 -22.54
N ALA A 14 -26.58 -8.70 -23.63
CA ALA A 14 -25.51 -8.39 -24.59
C ALA A 14 -25.77 -7.10 -25.41
N ALA A 15 -27.04 -6.68 -25.56
CA ALA A 15 -27.38 -5.46 -26.29
C ALA A 15 -27.36 -4.19 -25.42
N LEU A 16 -27.47 -4.33 -24.09
CA LEU A 16 -27.37 -3.19 -23.15
C LEU A 16 -25.92 -2.85 -22.77
N GLY A 17 -24.98 -3.74 -23.02
CA GLY A 17 -23.55 -3.55 -22.68
C GLY A 17 -22.78 -2.62 -23.65
N PHE A 18 -23.40 -2.04 -24.68
CA PHE A 18 -22.74 -1.19 -25.66
C PHE A 18 -23.29 0.23 -25.82
N THR A 19 -24.10 0.72 -24.90
CA THR A 19 -24.28 2.18 -24.77
C THR A 19 -23.16 2.73 -23.90
N SER A 20 -21.91 2.43 -24.32
CA SER A 20 -20.70 3.01 -23.76
C SER A 20 -20.77 4.53 -23.82
N CYS A 21 -20.13 5.18 -22.87
CA CYS A 21 -19.69 6.57 -22.93
C CYS A 21 -19.47 7.01 -24.37
N GLY A 22 -20.24 8.00 -24.82
CA GLY A 22 -20.30 8.44 -26.21
C GLY A 22 -18.91 8.58 -26.84
N LYS A 23 -18.82 8.31 -28.13
CA LYS A 23 -17.60 8.52 -28.93
C LYS A 23 -16.91 9.78 -28.40
N GLN A 24 -15.70 9.63 -27.91
CA GLN A 24 -14.85 10.76 -27.57
C GLN A 24 -14.75 11.63 -28.81
N THR A 25 -15.55 12.68 -28.90
CA THR A 25 -15.39 13.73 -29.92
C THR A 25 -14.00 14.26 -29.67
N GLY A 26 -13.13 14.18 -30.67
CA GLY A 26 -11.73 14.55 -30.52
C GLY A 26 -11.62 15.92 -29.86
N THR A 27 -10.88 15.99 -28.74
CA THR A 27 -10.61 17.25 -28.02
C THR A 27 -10.12 18.33 -29.01
N SER A 28 -10.67 19.52 -28.94
CA SER A 28 -10.23 20.65 -29.76
C SER A 28 -8.75 20.97 -29.47
N GLN A 29 -8.08 21.62 -30.43
CA GLN A 29 -6.69 22.06 -30.22
C GLN A 29 -6.56 22.97 -28.98
N ALA A 30 -7.54 23.84 -28.76
CA ALA A 30 -7.56 24.73 -27.61
C ALA A 30 -7.65 23.95 -26.27
N GLU A 31 -8.51 22.92 -26.20
CA GLU A 31 -8.64 22.05 -25.03
C GLU A 31 -7.36 21.24 -24.77
N ARG A 32 -6.74 20.69 -25.81
CA ARG A 32 -5.45 19.99 -25.69
C ARG A 32 -4.37 20.90 -25.12
N THR A 33 -4.30 22.14 -25.61
CA THR A 33 -3.36 23.13 -25.08
C THR A 33 -3.66 23.47 -23.63
N ALA A 34 -4.92 23.69 -23.26
CA ALA A 34 -5.32 23.98 -21.90
C ALA A 34 -4.99 22.82 -20.94
N ASN A 35 -5.25 21.57 -21.33
CA ASN A 35 -4.93 20.38 -20.55
C ASN A 35 -3.42 20.22 -20.37
N ALA A 36 -2.64 20.42 -21.46
CA ALA A 36 -1.18 20.39 -21.37
C ALA A 36 -0.63 21.45 -20.41
N LEU A 37 -1.18 22.67 -20.43
CA LEU A 37 -0.78 23.73 -19.49
C LEU A 37 -1.20 23.42 -18.05
N ALA A 38 -2.33 22.74 -17.84
CA ALA A 38 -2.80 22.39 -16.50
C ALA A 38 -1.90 21.36 -15.79
N SER A 39 -1.23 20.50 -16.55
CA SER A 39 -0.30 19.48 -16.03
C SER A 39 1.17 19.84 -16.21
N TYR A 40 1.48 20.97 -16.85
CA TYR A 40 2.86 21.38 -17.11
C TYR A 40 3.51 21.97 -15.87
N VAL A 41 4.66 21.43 -15.50
CA VAL A 41 5.58 21.97 -14.51
C VAL A 41 6.89 22.30 -15.21
N ALA A 42 7.30 23.55 -15.20
CA ALA A 42 8.47 23.99 -15.94
C ALA A 42 9.78 23.40 -15.40
N PRO A 43 10.85 23.29 -16.22
CA PRO A 43 12.17 22.93 -15.70
C PRO A 43 12.60 23.87 -14.57
N GLY A 44 13.04 23.27 -13.44
CA GLY A 44 13.41 24.00 -12.24
C GLY A 44 12.27 24.28 -11.26
N GLU A 45 11.03 24.06 -11.66
CA GLU A 45 9.87 24.13 -10.78
C GLU A 45 9.52 22.76 -10.18
N LYS A 46 8.83 22.77 -9.03
CA LYS A 46 8.41 21.57 -8.29
C LYS A 46 6.92 21.34 -8.50
N ASP A 47 6.55 20.05 -8.52
CA ASP A 47 5.16 19.65 -8.39
C ASP A 47 4.56 20.10 -7.06
N GLU A 48 3.25 20.27 -6.99
CA GLU A 48 2.53 20.69 -5.77
C GLU A 48 2.34 19.53 -4.79
N TYR A 49 2.25 18.29 -5.32
CA TYR A 49 1.96 17.09 -4.54
C TYR A 49 2.87 15.92 -4.93
N TYR A 50 3.09 15.04 -3.97
CA TYR A 50 3.52 13.67 -4.21
C TYR A 50 2.30 12.78 -4.46
N LEU A 51 2.41 11.89 -5.44
CA LEU A 51 1.53 10.75 -5.65
C LEU A 51 2.30 9.50 -5.28
N PHE A 52 1.94 8.87 -4.16
CA PHE A 52 2.44 7.55 -3.78
C PHE A 52 1.50 6.51 -4.33
N TYR A 53 1.93 5.65 -5.25
CA TYR A 53 1.08 4.62 -5.82
C TYR A 53 1.71 3.24 -5.74
N SER A 54 0.84 2.24 -5.60
CA SER A 54 1.26 0.84 -5.50
C SER A 54 1.82 0.34 -6.82
N GLY A 55 2.91 -0.41 -6.74
CA GLY A 55 3.52 -1.09 -7.87
C GLY A 55 3.18 -2.59 -7.94
N GLY A 56 2.13 -3.04 -7.24
CA GLY A 56 1.65 -4.43 -7.27
C GLY A 56 2.77 -5.44 -7.06
N HIS A 57 2.88 -6.37 -7.99
CA HIS A 57 3.84 -7.49 -7.92
C HIS A 57 5.31 -7.08 -8.06
N SER A 58 5.62 -5.83 -8.41
CA SER A 58 7.00 -5.32 -8.37
C SER A 58 7.54 -5.26 -6.94
N GLY A 59 6.66 -5.25 -5.94
CA GLY A 59 7.02 -5.14 -4.53
C GLY A 59 7.46 -3.73 -4.12
N GLN A 60 7.18 -2.70 -4.92
CA GLN A 60 7.64 -1.32 -4.76
C GLN A 60 6.48 -0.35 -4.56
N VAL A 61 6.75 0.80 -3.96
CA VAL A 61 5.92 2.00 -4.03
C VAL A 61 6.59 2.99 -4.96
N PHE A 62 5.84 3.53 -5.90
CA PHE A 62 6.33 4.57 -6.81
C PHE A 62 5.90 5.95 -6.34
N VAL A 63 6.76 6.93 -6.55
CA VAL A 63 6.50 8.33 -6.25
C VAL A 63 6.49 9.11 -7.54
N ALA A 64 5.38 9.76 -7.84
CA ALA A 64 5.24 10.70 -8.95
C ALA A 64 4.87 12.10 -8.45
N GLY A 65 5.08 13.10 -9.31
CA GLY A 65 4.65 14.47 -9.05
C GLY A 65 3.25 14.73 -9.59
N ILE A 66 2.48 15.55 -8.91
CA ILE A 66 1.24 16.11 -9.43
C ILE A 66 1.37 17.64 -9.44
N PRO A 67 1.06 18.29 -10.59
CA PRO A 67 0.26 17.79 -11.71
C PRO A 67 1.06 17.16 -12.87
N SER A 68 2.38 17.09 -12.82
CA SER A 68 3.18 16.67 -13.99
C SER A 68 3.07 15.18 -14.34
N MET A 69 2.66 14.33 -13.41
CA MET A 69 2.65 12.86 -13.50
C MET A 69 4.05 12.26 -13.78
N ARG A 70 5.12 13.04 -13.53
CA ARG A 70 6.51 12.58 -13.71
C ARG A 70 6.91 11.66 -12.58
N HIS A 71 7.55 10.54 -12.92
CA HIS A 71 8.19 9.67 -11.93
C HIS A 71 9.32 10.44 -11.22
N ILE A 72 9.33 10.40 -9.89
CA ILE A 72 10.32 11.06 -9.04
C ILE A 72 11.25 10.03 -8.40
N SER A 73 10.68 8.97 -7.79
CA SER A 73 11.45 7.98 -7.05
C SER A 73 10.72 6.64 -6.96
N THR A 74 11.47 5.60 -6.67
CA THR A 74 10.97 4.27 -6.36
C THR A 74 11.39 3.91 -4.94
N ILE A 75 10.43 3.59 -4.08
CA ILE A 75 10.66 3.15 -2.71
C ILE A 75 10.54 1.63 -2.67
N PRO A 76 11.63 0.89 -2.45
CA PRO A 76 11.56 -0.56 -2.34
C PRO A 76 10.93 -0.97 -1.02
N VAL A 77 10.04 -1.99 -1.07
CA VAL A 77 9.29 -2.41 0.11
C VAL A 77 9.36 -3.93 0.32
N PHE A 78 8.72 -4.72 -0.53
CA PHE A 78 8.58 -6.18 -0.34
C PHE A 78 9.43 -7.02 -1.29
N ALA A 79 10.25 -6.39 -2.11
CA ALA A 79 11.17 -7.06 -3.02
C ALA A 79 12.51 -6.33 -3.08
N PRO A 80 13.61 -7.04 -3.29
CA PRO A 80 14.92 -6.40 -3.50
C PRO A 80 14.88 -5.41 -4.67
N TYR A 81 15.62 -4.31 -4.51
CA TYR A 81 15.76 -3.30 -5.56
C TYR A 81 17.23 -2.83 -5.69
N PRO A 82 17.95 -3.34 -6.70
CA PRO A 82 19.36 -3.02 -6.87
C PRO A 82 19.67 -1.53 -7.02
N GLY A 83 18.71 -0.75 -7.55
CA GLY A 83 18.89 0.69 -7.76
C GLY A 83 19.19 1.49 -6.49
N THR A 84 18.74 1.00 -5.34
CA THR A 84 18.99 1.60 -4.02
C THR A 84 19.75 0.68 -3.07
N GLY A 85 20.22 -0.48 -3.55
CA GLY A 85 20.89 -1.48 -2.72
C GLY A 85 19.99 -2.23 -1.74
N TYR A 86 18.68 -1.96 -1.74
CA TYR A 86 17.72 -2.59 -0.85
C TYR A 86 17.61 -4.10 -1.11
N GLY A 87 17.68 -4.90 -0.04
CA GLY A 87 17.71 -6.36 -0.10
C GLY A 87 19.12 -6.94 -0.29
N PHE A 88 20.17 -6.10 -0.28
CA PHE A 88 21.56 -6.53 -0.45
C PHE A 88 22.45 -6.24 0.76
N ASP A 89 22.03 -5.38 1.67
CA ASP A 89 22.62 -5.18 3.00
C ASP A 89 21.92 -6.03 4.07
N GLU A 90 22.54 -6.18 5.24
CA GLU A 90 22.03 -7.04 6.32
C GLU A 90 20.70 -6.54 6.91
N GLU A 91 20.50 -5.22 7.00
CA GLU A 91 19.30 -4.64 7.58
C GLU A 91 18.10 -4.90 6.70
N SER A 92 18.19 -4.56 5.42
CA SER A 92 17.10 -4.74 4.47
C SER A 92 16.81 -6.22 4.18
N LYS A 93 17.86 -7.08 4.13
CA LYS A 93 17.66 -8.54 4.07
C LYS A 93 16.88 -9.07 5.26
N LYS A 94 17.21 -8.61 6.47
CA LYS A 94 16.50 -8.99 7.68
C LYS A 94 15.03 -8.53 7.66
N MET A 95 14.75 -7.33 7.16
CA MET A 95 13.37 -6.84 7.00
C MET A 95 12.57 -7.67 6.00
N LEU A 96 13.17 -8.01 4.85
CA LEU A 96 12.52 -8.84 3.82
C LEU A 96 12.27 -10.27 4.32
N GLY A 97 13.15 -10.81 5.16
CA GLY A 97 13.07 -12.20 5.64
C GLY A 97 13.27 -13.21 4.51
N GLU A 98 12.43 -14.24 4.48
CA GLU A 98 12.50 -15.30 3.48
C GLU A 98 11.77 -14.97 2.17
N PHE A 99 10.99 -13.89 2.14
CA PHE A 99 10.18 -13.53 0.99
C PHE A 99 10.97 -12.66 0.01
N THR A 100 11.01 -13.05 -1.25
CA THR A 100 11.73 -12.35 -2.32
C THR A 100 10.83 -11.50 -3.20
N TRP A 101 9.52 -11.48 -2.93
CA TRP A 101 8.51 -10.67 -3.62
C TRP A 101 7.35 -10.37 -2.68
N GLY A 102 6.53 -9.41 -3.05
CA GLY A 102 5.26 -9.11 -2.41
C GLY A 102 4.34 -8.36 -3.36
N ASP A 103 3.06 -8.32 -3.00
CA ASP A 103 2.02 -7.62 -3.73
C ASP A 103 1.68 -6.33 -2.98
N VAL A 104 2.32 -5.24 -3.37
CA VAL A 104 2.06 -3.90 -2.83
C VAL A 104 0.67 -3.45 -3.25
N HIS A 105 -0.23 -3.24 -2.28
CA HIS A 105 -1.64 -3.08 -2.61
C HIS A 105 -2.20 -1.70 -2.25
N HIS A 106 -2.34 -1.36 -0.95
CA HIS A 106 -2.95 -0.11 -0.50
C HIS A 106 -1.98 0.74 0.32
N PRO A 107 -1.35 1.75 -0.27
CA PRO A 107 -0.65 2.77 0.51
C PRO A 107 -1.65 3.62 1.30
N ALA A 108 -1.30 3.96 2.54
CA ALA A 108 -2.08 4.82 3.41
C ALA A 108 -1.16 5.75 4.22
N LEU A 109 -1.46 7.03 4.21
CA LEU A 109 -0.68 8.04 4.93
C LEU A 109 -1.07 8.12 6.41
N SER A 110 -0.07 8.33 7.26
CA SER A 110 -0.31 8.60 8.68
C SER A 110 -1.11 9.89 8.89
N GLN A 111 -1.91 9.89 9.96
CA GLN A 111 -2.81 10.98 10.29
C GLN A 111 -2.65 11.42 11.75
N THR A 112 -2.83 12.71 11.98
CA THR A 112 -3.03 13.31 13.30
C THR A 112 -4.26 14.20 13.24
N ASN A 113 -5.24 13.95 14.11
CA ASN A 113 -6.53 14.66 14.13
C ASN A 113 -7.23 14.64 12.75
N SER A 114 -7.30 13.47 12.14
CA SER A 114 -7.90 13.23 10.82
C SER A 114 -7.30 14.11 9.71
N LYS A 115 -6.01 14.41 9.77
CA LYS A 115 -5.23 15.12 8.74
C LYS A 115 -3.94 14.36 8.48
N TYR A 116 -3.49 14.33 7.25
CA TYR A 116 -2.15 13.81 6.96
C TYR A 116 -1.09 14.62 7.69
N ASP A 117 -0.14 13.93 8.29
CA ASP A 117 0.91 14.55 9.11
C ASP A 117 2.31 14.45 8.50
N GLY A 118 2.42 13.82 7.32
CA GLY A 118 3.66 13.75 6.56
C GLY A 118 4.77 12.89 7.17
N ARG A 119 4.46 12.04 8.18
CA ARG A 119 5.46 11.24 8.88
C ARG A 119 5.70 9.90 8.22
N TRP A 120 4.63 9.13 7.99
CA TRP A 120 4.75 7.75 7.53
C TRP A 120 3.76 7.43 6.40
N LEU A 121 4.19 6.50 5.57
CA LEU A 121 3.34 5.80 4.63
C LEU A 121 3.35 4.32 4.99
N PHE A 122 2.17 3.75 5.18
CA PHE A 122 1.98 2.32 5.43
C PHE A 122 1.47 1.65 4.17
N VAL A 123 1.90 0.41 3.94
CA VAL A 123 1.43 -0.36 2.79
C VAL A 123 1.36 -1.84 3.14
N ASN A 124 0.31 -2.52 2.64
CA ASN A 124 0.16 -3.95 2.81
C ASN A 124 0.78 -4.76 1.68
N ASP A 125 1.20 -5.96 2.03
CA ASP A 125 1.51 -7.07 1.13
C ASP A 125 0.31 -8.00 1.09
N ASN A 126 -0.48 -7.90 0.04
CA ASN A 126 -1.67 -8.73 -0.13
C ASN A 126 -1.35 -10.23 -0.20
N ALA A 127 -0.20 -10.60 -0.77
CA ALA A 127 0.19 -12.00 -0.95
C ALA A 127 0.74 -12.65 0.32
N ASN A 128 1.71 -12.01 0.99
CA ASN A 128 2.44 -12.63 2.09
C ASN A 128 1.99 -12.10 3.47
N ASN A 129 0.84 -11.45 3.53
CA ASN A 129 0.18 -11.04 4.77
C ASN A 129 1.09 -10.18 5.69
N ARG A 130 1.75 -9.16 5.11
CA ARG A 130 2.66 -8.27 5.79
C ARG A 130 2.21 -6.82 5.69
N ILE A 131 2.69 -5.96 6.58
CA ILE A 131 2.54 -4.50 6.50
C ILE A 131 3.91 -3.87 6.63
N ALA A 132 4.22 -2.91 5.76
CA ALA A 132 5.43 -2.11 5.83
C ALA A 132 5.13 -0.68 6.30
N ARG A 133 6.10 -0.09 7.01
CA ARG A 133 6.19 1.33 7.31
C ARG A 133 7.34 1.94 6.53
N ILE A 134 7.01 2.93 5.74
CA ILE A 134 7.93 3.81 5.04
C ILE A 134 8.00 5.12 5.82
N ASP A 135 9.20 5.60 6.11
CA ASP A 135 9.40 6.90 6.72
C ASP A 135 9.51 7.97 5.63
N LEU A 136 8.69 9.01 5.72
CA LEU A 136 8.70 10.11 4.74
C LEU A 136 9.80 11.15 5.05
N HIS A 137 10.56 10.94 6.13
CA HIS A 137 11.78 11.72 6.38
C HIS A 137 12.91 11.33 5.41
N ASP A 138 12.98 10.07 4.99
CA ASP A 138 14.02 9.58 4.07
C ASP A 138 13.51 8.76 2.88
N PHE A 139 12.22 8.55 2.78
CA PHE A 139 11.57 7.75 1.75
C PHE A 139 12.08 6.31 1.69
N LYS A 140 12.40 5.74 2.87
CA LYS A 140 12.85 4.36 3.03
C LYS A 140 11.90 3.51 3.85
N THR A 141 11.90 2.21 3.58
CA THR A 141 11.21 1.22 4.41
C THR A 141 12.00 0.96 5.68
N HIS A 142 11.40 1.21 6.83
CA HIS A 142 12.02 1.05 8.14
C HIS A 142 11.51 -0.15 8.94
N GLN A 143 10.34 -0.69 8.59
CA GLN A 143 9.80 -1.87 9.25
C GLN A 143 8.90 -2.66 8.29
N ILE A 144 9.03 -3.99 8.34
CA ILE A 144 8.05 -4.92 7.77
C ILE A 144 7.57 -5.80 8.93
N LEU A 145 6.27 -5.74 9.20
CA LEU A 145 5.60 -6.56 10.20
C LEU A 145 4.87 -7.71 9.50
N GLY A 146 5.09 -8.92 9.95
CA GLY A 146 4.37 -10.09 9.44
C GLY A 146 5.29 -11.25 9.03
N PRO A 147 4.73 -12.35 8.54
CA PRO A 147 3.30 -12.58 8.30
C PRO A 147 2.45 -12.39 9.56
N ILE A 148 1.29 -11.72 9.42
CA ILE A 148 0.37 -11.48 10.54
C ILE A 148 -0.17 -12.83 11.02
N PRO A 149 -0.04 -13.18 12.32
CA PRO A 149 -0.46 -14.48 12.83
C PRO A 149 -1.98 -14.71 12.67
N ASN A 150 -2.40 -15.97 12.73
CA ASN A 150 -3.80 -16.40 12.70
C ASN A 150 -4.60 -16.02 11.44
N SER A 151 -3.95 -15.59 10.37
CA SER A 151 -4.59 -15.12 9.14
C SER A 151 -3.74 -15.43 7.90
N ILE A 152 -4.36 -15.42 6.73
CA ILE A 152 -3.67 -15.60 5.45
C ILE A 152 -4.18 -14.56 4.45
N GLY A 153 -3.23 -13.89 3.76
CA GLY A 153 -3.53 -12.77 2.88
C GLY A 153 -3.99 -11.52 3.63
N ASN A 154 -3.80 -10.38 3.04
CA ASN A 154 -4.07 -9.08 3.66
C ASN A 154 -4.56 -8.09 2.61
N HIS A 155 -5.81 -8.27 2.16
CA HIS A 155 -6.39 -7.44 1.12
C HIS A 155 -7.07 -6.19 1.70
N GLY A 156 -7.97 -6.37 2.64
CA GLY A 156 -8.71 -5.29 3.30
C GLY A 156 -7.83 -4.45 4.25
N SER A 157 -6.84 -3.77 3.72
CA SER A 157 -5.76 -3.06 4.43
C SER A 157 -5.16 -1.99 3.50
N SER A 158 -4.35 -1.03 3.89
CA SER A 158 -4.03 -0.60 5.25
C SER A 158 -4.96 0.56 5.61
N PHE A 159 -5.83 0.41 6.59
CA PHE A 159 -6.75 1.49 6.95
C PHE A 159 -6.32 2.12 8.27
N ILE A 160 -5.97 3.41 8.22
CA ILE A 160 -5.37 4.14 9.33
C ILE A 160 -6.46 4.82 10.14
N THR A 161 -6.42 4.68 11.47
CA THR A 161 -7.29 5.45 12.36
C THR A 161 -6.91 6.93 12.37
N GLU A 162 -7.83 7.79 12.76
CA GLU A 162 -7.74 9.26 12.64
C GLU A 162 -6.52 9.92 13.33
N ASN A 163 -5.85 9.19 14.23
CA ASN A 163 -4.61 9.60 14.91
C ASN A 163 -3.49 8.57 14.75
N SER A 164 -3.59 7.68 13.77
CA SER A 164 -2.63 6.60 13.53
C SER A 164 -2.40 5.69 14.75
N GLU A 165 -3.42 5.53 15.63
CA GLU A 165 -3.31 4.62 16.78
C GLU A 165 -3.22 3.16 16.32
N TYR A 166 -3.93 2.85 15.22
CA TYR A 166 -3.99 1.53 14.61
C TYR A 166 -3.96 1.60 13.09
N ILE A 167 -3.35 0.59 12.48
CA ILE A 167 -3.60 0.17 11.12
C ILE A 167 -4.56 -1.01 11.21
N LEU A 168 -5.71 -0.88 10.60
CA LEU A 168 -6.72 -1.93 10.56
C LEU A 168 -6.60 -2.69 9.24
N CYS A 169 -6.65 -4.02 9.33
CA CYS A 169 -6.55 -4.89 8.18
C CYS A 169 -7.44 -6.12 8.33
N ALA A 170 -7.88 -6.68 7.21
CA ALA A 170 -8.71 -7.87 7.16
C ALA A 170 -8.17 -8.88 6.15
N THR A 171 -8.42 -10.16 6.42
CA THR A 171 -7.92 -11.27 5.61
C THR A 171 -8.53 -11.27 4.23
N ARG A 172 -7.70 -11.62 3.22
CA ARG A 172 -8.21 -11.92 1.88
C ARG A 172 -8.95 -13.25 1.83
N PHE A 173 -8.39 -14.28 2.48
CA PHE A 173 -8.89 -15.64 2.39
C PHE A 173 -9.34 -16.15 3.75
N SER A 174 -10.51 -16.75 3.80
CA SER A 174 -10.96 -17.50 4.96
C SER A 174 -10.23 -18.85 5.03
N VAL A 175 -9.74 -19.19 6.21
CA VAL A 175 -8.98 -20.41 6.47
C VAL A 175 -9.36 -21.00 7.84
N PRO A 176 -8.99 -22.26 8.17
CA PRO A 176 -9.29 -22.85 9.47
C PRO A 176 -8.64 -22.14 10.68
N LEU A 177 -7.64 -21.27 10.46
CA LEU A 177 -6.99 -20.51 11.53
C LEU A 177 -8.00 -19.64 12.32
N PRO A 178 -7.77 -19.41 13.61
CA PRO A 178 -6.69 -19.95 14.45
C PRO A 178 -7.02 -21.30 15.08
N LYS A 179 -8.21 -21.84 14.88
CA LYS A 179 -8.72 -23.05 15.56
C LYS A 179 -8.07 -24.35 15.03
N GLY A 180 -7.53 -24.31 13.84
CA GLY A 180 -6.83 -25.41 13.18
C GLY A 180 -6.00 -24.88 12.03
N ARG A 181 -5.22 -25.75 11.37
CA ARG A 181 -4.45 -25.41 10.16
C ARG A 181 -4.95 -26.10 8.90
N VAL A 182 -5.70 -27.19 9.07
CA VAL A 182 -6.17 -28.03 7.96
C VAL A 182 -7.61 -28.43 8.25
N ALA A 183 -8.49 -28.19 7.30
CA ALA A 183 -9.87 -28.66 7.29
C ALA A 183 -10.30 -28.94 5.85
N ASP A 184 -11.34 -29.77 5.67
CA ASP A 184 -11.93 -29.99 4.34
C ASP A 184 -12.70 -28.73 3.91
N PRO A 185 -12.50 -28.19 2.70
CA PRO A 185 -13.29 -27.06 2.19
C PRO A 185 -14.80 -27.29 2.19
N ASN A 186 -15.27 -28.54 2.18
CA ASN A 186 -16.70 -28.86 2.35
C ASN A 186 -17.24 -28.49 3.74
N ASP A 187 -16.38 -28.32 4.73
CA ASP A 187 -16.73 -27.84 6.07
C ASP A 187 -16.53 -26.33 6.25
N TYR A 188 -16.45 -25.57 5.16
CA TYR A 188 -16.16 -24.13 5.13
C TYR A 188 -16.93 -23.33 6.16
N GLU A 189 -18.25 -23.50 6.22
CA GLU A 189 -19.14 -22.78 7.12
C GLU A 189 -18.86 -23.04 8.62
N LYS A 190 -18.23 -24.15 8.95
CA LYS A 190 -17.96 -24.56 10.34
C LYS A 190 -16.53 -24.29 10.78
N GLU A 191 -15.58 -24.65 9.91
CA GLU A 191 -14.16 -24.74 10.26
C GLU A 191 -13.36 -23.52 9.82
N PHE A 192 -13.81 -22.78 8.78
CA PHE A 192 -13.08 -21.62 8.26
C PHE A 192 -13.49 -20.33 8.98
N ASN A 193 -12.60 -19.37 9.02
CA ASN A 193 -12.82 -18.08 9.63
C ASN A 193 -12.11 -16.98 8.81
N GLY A 194 -12.69 -15.79 8.83
CA GLY A 194 -11.99 -14.56 8.51
C GLY A 194 -11.39 -13.92 9.77
N MET A 195 -10.64 -12.85 9.59
CA MET A 195 -9.97 -12.13 10.67
C MET A 195 -9.88 -10.64 10.36
N VAL A 196 -10.21 -9.81 11.34
CA VAL A 196 -9.84 -8.39 11.34
C VAL A 196 -8.75 -8.19 12.37
N SER A 197 -7.64 -7.59 11.98
CA SER A 197 -6.48 -7.34 12.85
C SER A 197 -6.29 -5.85 13.09
N GLY A 198 -6.06 -5.47 14.33
CA GLY A 198 -5.60 -4.14 14.74
C GLY A 198 -4.11 -4.14 14.98
N ILE A 199 -3.35 -3.50 14.09
CA ILE A 199 -1.92 -3.30 14.24
C ILE A 199 -1.69 -1.98 14.96
N LYS A 200 -1.21 -2.06 16.19
CA LYS A 200 -0.94 -0.88 17.01
C LYS A 200 0.31 -0.17 16.52
N VAL A 201 0.22 1.14 16.40
CA VAL A 201 1.33 2.01 15.98
C VAL A 201 1.78 2.85 17.18
N ASP A 202 3.08 2.88 17.44
CA ASP A 202 3.65 3.78 18.43
C ASP A 202 3.58 5.24 17.90
N PRO A 203 3.00 6.18 18.64
CA PRO A 203 2.75 7.53 18.14
C PRO A 203 4.01 8.38 17.96
N GLN A 204 5.15 7.96 18.52
CA GLN A 204 6.41 8.70 18.43
C GLN A 204 7.33 8.11 17.36
N THR A 205 7.45 6.78 17.32
CA THR A 205 8.41 6.07 16.47
C THR A 205 7.79 5.47 15.22
N GLY A 206 6.46 5.33 15.19
CA GLY A 206 5.75 4.60 14.14
C GLY A 206 5.92 3.08 14.22
N GLU A 207 6.60 2.55 15.23
CA GLU A 207 6.81 1.11 15.38
C GLU A 207 5.48 0.36 15.45
N MET A 208 5.37 -0.70 14.66
CA MET A 208 4.15 -1.49 14.50
C MET A 208 4.24 -2.80 15.27
N LYS A 209 3.12 -3.19 15.89
CA LYS A 209 2.93 -4.53 16.49
C LYS A 209 1.48 -4.97 16.42
N VAL A 210 1.24 -6.27 16.32
CA VAL A 210 -0.13 -6.80 16.40
C VAL A 210 -0.70 -6.51 17.78
N GLY A 211 -1.80 -5.77 17.84
CA GLY A 211 -2.45 -5.39 19.10
C GLY A 211 -3.54 -6.39 19.50
N TRP A 212 -4.41 -6.72 18.58
CA TRP A 212 -5.54 -7.64 18.78
C TRP A 212 -6.08 -8.14 17.44
N GLN A 213 -6.90 -9.19 17.51
CA GLN A 213 -7.62 -9.71 16.33
C GLN A 213 -9.09 -10.00 16.69
N ILE A 214 -9.99 -9.80 15.73
CA ILE A 214 -11.41 -10.14 15.82
C ILE A 214 -11.65 -11.34 14.91
N LEU A 215 -12.11 -12.44 15.48
CA LEU A 215 -12.52 -13.62 14.73
C LEU A 215 -13.83 -13.33 14.00
N THR A 216 -13.86 -13.54 12.70
CA THR A 216 -15.04 -13.27 11.88
C THR A 216 -15.60 -14.54 11.25
N PRO A 217 -16.86 -14.53 10.80
CA PRO A 217 -17.41 -15.59 9.95
C PRO A 217 -16.55 -15.85 8.71
N PRO A 218 -16.70 -17.02 8.07
CA PRO A 218 -15.90 -17.38 6.91
C PRO A 218 -16.44 -16.73 5.64
N PHE A 219 -15.88 -15.61 5.26
CA PHE A 219 -16.00 -14.99 3.95
C PHE A 219 -14.82 -14.05 3.72
N ASP A 220 -14.51 -13.84 2.46
CA ASP A 220 -13.39 -13.01 2.06
C ASP A 220 -13.71 -11.54 2.30
N TRP A 221 -12.76 -10.83 2.88
CA TRP A 221 -12.87 -9.40 3.11
C TRP A 221 -12.32 -8.61 1.94
N ASP A 222 -13.08 -7.63 1.51
CA ASP A 222 -12.67 -6.68 0.50
C ASP A 222 -12.16 -5.39 1.16
N LEU A 223 -12.47 -4.25 0.62
CA LEU A 223 -11.90 -2.99 1.03
C LEU A 223 -12.81 -2.23 2.00
N GLY A 224 -12.21 -1.32 2.71
CA GLY A 224 -12.90 -0.56 3.73
C GLY A 224 -12.27 0.79 4.02
N SER A 225 -12.73 1.40 5.08
CA SER A 225 -12.13 2.61 5.63
C SER A 225 -12.42 2.78 7.12
N THR A 226 -11.66 3.64 7.77
CA THR A 226 -11.85 4.02 9.16
C THR A 226 -12.79 5.21 9.28
N GLY A 227 -13.57 5.21 10.34
CA GLY A 227 -14.43 6.33 10.70
C GLY A 227 -13.64 7.54 11.21
N LYS A 228 -14.29 8.69 11.15
CA LYS A 228 -13.79 9.97 11.67
C LYS A 228 -14.95 10.81 12.21
N GLY A 229 -14.69 11.82 13.02
CA GLY A 229 -15.75 12.62 13.61
C GLY A 229 -16.80 11.77 14.34
N PRO A 230 -18.10 11.78 13.95
CA PRO A 230 -19.13 10.98 14.61
C PRO A 230 -18.88 9.48 14.53
N SER A 231 -18.24 8.98 13.46
CA SER A 231 -17.88 7.56 13.32
C SER A 231 -16.48 7.23 13.85
N SER A 232 -15.82 8.13 14.55
CA SER A 232 -14.55 7.86 15.24
C SER A 232 -14.66 6.62 16.13
N GLY A 233 -13.68 5.73 16.07
CA GLY A 233 -13.71 4.46 16.80
C GLY A 233 -14.36 3.31 16.06
N TRP A 234 -14.86 3.56 14.87
CA TRP A 234 -15.47 2.55 13.99
C TRP A 234 -14.66 2.39 12.70
N ALA A 235 -14.86 1.26 12.06
CA ALA A 235 -14.33 0.97 10.74
C ALA A 235 -15.31 0.08 9.97
N PHE A 236 -15.22 0.10 8.65
CA PHE A 236 -16.21 -0.51 7.77
C PHE A 236 -15.50 -1.28 6.66
N TRP A 237 -16.01 -2.45 6.30
CA TRP A 237 -15.52 -3.28 5.18
C TRP A 237 -16.67 -3.88 4.42
N THR A 238 -16.40 -4.23 3.18
CA THR A 238 -17.26 -5.12 2.39
C THR A 238 -16.69 -6.54 2.38
N SER A 239 -17.58 -7.51 2.20
CA SER A 239 -17.21 -8.84 1.74
C SER A 239 -17.20 -8.87 0.21
N TYR A 240 -16.55 -9.85 -0.40
CA TYR A 240 -16.66 -10.15 -1.82
C TYR A 240 -16.89 -11.65 -2.03
N ASN A 241 -16.58 -12.19 -3.21
CA ASN A 241 -16.80 -13.60 -3.47
C ASN A 241 -16.13 -14.47 -2.41
N THR A 242 -16.81 -15.56 -2.02
CA THR A 242 -16.25 -16.57 -1.13
C THR A 242 -15.61 -17.70 -1.92
N GLU A 243 -14.74 -18.50 -1.28
CA GLU A 243 -14.17 -19.70 -1.89
C GLU A 243 -15.25 -20.73 -2.27
N MET A 244 -16.49 -20.55 -1.80
CA MET A 244 -17.65 -21.36 -2.16
C MET A 244 -18.39 -20.86 -3.40
N ALA A 245 -18.01 -19.73 -3.94
CA ALA A 245 -18.65 -19.11 -5.11
C ALA A 245 -17.98 -19.59 -6.41
N HIS A 246 -18.15 -20.87 -6.75
CA HIS A 246 -17.56 -21.50 -7.91
C HIS A 246 -18.54 -21.59 -9.08
N ASP A 247 -18.14 -21.12 -10.24
CA ASP A 247 -18.72 -21.45 -11.54
C ASP A 247 -17.80 -20.92 -12.65
N THR A 248 -18.14 -21.27 -13.90
CA THR A 248 -17.38 -20.86 -15.10
C THR A 248 -17.67 -19.42 -15.55
N LEU A 249 -18.79 -18.84 -15.14
CA LEU A 249 -19.19 -17.48 -15.49
C LEU A 249 -19.22 -16.61 -14.23
N GLU A 250 -18.65 -15.42 -14.32
CA GLU A 250 -18.58 -14.46 -13.22
C GLU A 250 -19.94 -14.22 -12.55
N VAL A 251 -20.99 -13.99 -13.36
CA VAL A 251 -22.36 -13.79 -12.86
C VAL A 251 -22.92 -14.99 -12.11
N ASN A 252 -22.47 -16.20 -12.43
CA ASN A 252 -22.88 -17.41 -11.73
C ASN A 252 -22.06 -17.64 -10.47
N SER A 253 -20.75 -17.36 -10.51
CA SER A 253 -19.89 -17.52 -9.33
C SER A 253 -20.37 -16.64 -8.17
N SER A 254 -20.87 -15.45 -8.45
CA SER A 254 -21.39 -14.52 -7.45
C SER A 254 -22.73 -14.92 -6.80
N GLN A 255 -23.38 -16.00 -7.23
CA GLN A 255 -24.68 -16.43 -6.68
C GLN A 255 -24.62 -16.90 -5.22
N LYS A 256 -23.45 -17.32 -4.76
CA LYS A 256 -23.26 -17.83 -3.40
C LYS A 256 -22.60 -16.82 -2.45
N ASP A 257 -22.35 -15.60 -2.92
CA ASP A 257 -21.73 -14.56 -2.11
C ASP A 257 -22.64 -14.15 -0.95
N ARG A 258 -21.99 -13.78 0.13
CA ARG A 258 -22.60 -13.04 1.22
C ARG A 258 -22.33 -11.56 1.01
N ASP A 259 -23.29 -10.86 0.41
CA ASP A 259 -23.19 -9.44 0.12
C ASP A 259 -23.42 -8.63 1.39
N LEU A 260 -22.38 -8.49 2.22
CA LEU A 260 -22.43 -7.85 3.52
C LEU A 260 -21.42 -6.70 3.65
N ALA A 261 -21.82 -5.68 4.37
CA ALA A 261 -20.92 -4.72 4.97
C ALA A 261 -20.67 -5.09 6.44
N ALA A 262 -19.43 -5.03 6.89
CA ALA A 262 -19.06 -5.15 8.29
C ALA A 262 -18.95 -3.78 8.93
N VAL A 263 -19.50 -3.64 10.12
CA VAL A 263 -19.44 -2.44 10.97
C VAL A 263 -18.68 -2.82 12.23
N VAL A 264 -17.42 -2.43 12.30
CA VAL A 264 -16.46 -2.83 13.34
C VAL A 264 -16.24 -1.68 14.32
N ASN A 265 -16.50 -1.93 15.60
CA ASN A 265 -16.14 -1.01 16.68
C ASN A 265 -14.75 -1.37 17.22
N TRP A 266 -13.69 -0.77 16.66
CA TRP A 266 -12.31 -1.08 17.06
C TRP A 266 -11.97 -0.56 18.47
N ARG A 267 -12.64 0.50 18.97
CA ARG A 267 -12.47 0.93 20.37
C ARG A 267 -13.08 -0.07 21.36
N ALA A 268 -14.20 -0.71 20.97
CA ALA A 268 -14.75 -1.80 21.78
C ALA A 268 -13.82 -3.03 21.77
N ALA A 269 -13.15 -3.29 20.66
CA ALA A 269 -12.13 -4.34 20.59
C ALA A 269 -10.94 -4.03 21.52
N ASP A 270 -10.40 -2.83 21.47
CA ASP A 270 -9.31 -2.39 22.36
C ASP A 270 -9.71 -2.48 23.84
N LYS A 271 -10.94 -2.06 24.16
CA LYS A 271 -11.51 -2.19 25.50
C LYS A 271 -11.64 -3.66 25.94
N ALA A 272 -12.08 -4.55 25.06
CA ALA A 272 -12.19 -5.98 25.37
C ALA A 272 -10.84 -6.59 25.73
N VAL A 273 -9.77 -6.20 25.06
CA VAL A 273 -8.39 -6.59 25.41
C VAL A 273 -8.02 -6.08 26.80
N ALA A 274 -8.27 -4.81 27.08
CA ALA A 274 -7.97 -4.22 28.39
C ALA A 274 -8.75 -4.88 29.55
N GLU A 275 -9.97 -5.37 29.28
CA GLU A 275 -10.82 -6.08 30.24
C GLU A 275 -10.55 -7.59 30.32
N GLY A 276 -9.60 -8.11 29.53
CA GLY A 276 -9.28 -9.54 29.50
C GLY A 276 -10.37 -10.43 28.89
N LYS A 277 -11.24 -9.89 28.06
CA LYS A 277 -12.32 -10.60 27.34
C LYS A 277 -11.82 -11.19 26.03
N THR A 278 -10.67 -11.82 26.06
CA THR A 278 -9.97 -12.34 24.88
C THR A 278 -9.41 -13.72 25.15
N GLU A 279 -9.16 -14.47 24.11
CA GLU A 279 -8.43 -15.72 24.14
C GLU A 279 -7.06 -15.51 23.48
N MET A 280 -5.97 -15.95 24.14
CA MET A 280 -4.63 -15.81 23.54
C MET A 280 -4.35 -16.96 22.57
N MET A 281 -4.05 -16.63 21.32
CA MET A 281 -3.65 -17.58 20.29
C MET A 281 -2.43 -17.05 19.52
N ASP A 282 -1.39 -17.86 19.37
CA ASP A 282 -0.11 -17.48 18.73
C ASP A 282 0.44 -16.12 19.22
N GLY A 283 0.28 -15.86 20.53
CA GLY A 283 0.76 -14.63 21.17
C GLY A 283 -0.10 -13.39 20.94
N VAL A 284 -1.26 -13.52 20.29
CA VAL A 284 -2.19 -12.41 20.00
C VAL A 284 -3.51 -12.59 20.75
N PRO A 285 -4.08 -11.52 21.37
CA PRO A 285 -5.41 -11.57 21.95
C PRO A 285 -6.48 -11.62 20.85
N ILE A 286 -7.27 -12.69 20.85
CA ILE A 286 -8.37 -12.92 19.91
C ILE A 286 -9.71 -12.58 20.57
N ILE A 287 -10.53 -11.80 19.91
CA ILE A 287 -11.88 -11.43 20.33
C ILE A 287 -12.88 -12.24 19.49
N ASP A 288 -13.72 -13.00 20.18
CA ASP A 288 -14.88 -13.69 19.57
C ASP A 288 -16.10 -12.75 19.68
N PRO A 289 -16.60 -12.17 18.59
CA PRO A 289 -17.69 -11.20 18.63
C PRO A 289 -19.02 -11.81 19.10
N ALA A 290 -19.20 -13.12 19.01
CA ALA A 290 -20.36 -13.82 19.57
C ALA A 290 -20.33 -13.79 21.11
N LYS A 291 -19.14 -13.75 21.73
CA LYS A 291 -18.95 -13.67 23.18
C LYS A 291 -18.75 -12.24 23.69
N VAL A 292 -18.35 -11.32 22.80
CA VAL A 292 -18.11 -9.90 23.12
C VAL A 292 -19.03 -9.04 22.23
N PRO A 293 -20.31 -8.89 22.58
CA PRO A 293 -21.24 -8.08 21.84
C PRO A 293 -20.79 -6.62 21.71
N GLY A 294 -21.10 -6.00 20.58
CA GLY A 294 -20.78 -4.59 20.34
C GLY A 294 -19.49 -4.34 19.56
N VAL A 295 -18.71 -5.39 19.25
CA VAL A 295 -17.46 -5.28 18.49
C VAL A 295 -17.70 -5.35 16.99
N LEU A 296 -18.67 -6.15 16.54
CA LEU A 296 -18.96 -6.39 15.12
C LEU A 296 -20.46 -6.49 14.85
N TYR A 297 -20.89 -5.91 13.74
CA TYR A 297 -22.23 -6.00 13.16
C TYR A 297 -22.14 -6.16 11.66
N PHE A 298 -23.18 -6.67 11.02
CA PHE A 298 -23.32 -6.74 9.57
C PHE A 298 -24.50 -5.94 9.06
N VAL A 299 -24.41 -5.49 7.81
CA VAL A 299 -25.49 -4.85 7.04
C VAL A 299 -25.55 -5.53 5.69
N PRO A 300 -26.68 -6.03 5.22
CA PRO A 300 -26.83 -6.45 3.82
C PRO A 300 -26.59 -5.26 2.89
N ILE A 301 -25.89 -5.45 1.79
CA ILE A 301 -25.65 -4.40 0.80
C ILE A 301 -25.73 -4.93 -0.64
N GLY A 302 -25.46 -4.06 -1.60
CA GLY A 302 -25.56 -4.36 -3.02
C GLY A 302 -24.72 -5.55 -3.47
N LYS A 303 -25.17 -6.19 -4.55
CA LYS A 303 -24.59 -7.44 -5.07
C LYS A 303 -23.12 -7.31 -5.46
N SER A 304 -22.32 -8.27 -4.99
CA SER A 304 -20.87 -8.33 -5.17
C SER A 304 -20.22 -7.01 -4.75
N PRO A 305 -20.27 -6.66 -3.46
CA PRO A 305 -19.79 -5.38 -2.96
C PRO A 305 -18.27 -5.26 -3.15
N HIS A 306 -17.80 -4.00 -3.23
CA HIS A 306 -16.38 -3.68 -3.31
C HIS A 306 -16.20 -2.22 -2.89
N GLY A 307 -15.18 -1.94 -2.09
CA GLY A 307 -14.95 -0.62 -1.52
C GLY A 307 -16.03 -0.18 -0.54
N MET A 308 -15.62 0.40 0.54
CA MET A 308 -16.50 1.00 1.53
C MET A 308 -15.81 2.21 2.13
N ASP A 309 -16.22 3.39 1.69
CA ASP A 309 -15.50 4.63 1.89
C ASP A 309 -16.29 5.58 2.80
N VAL A 310 -15.66 6.07 3.87
CA VAL A 310 -16.25 7.02 4.82
C VAL A 310 -16.02 8.45 4.35
N ASP A 311 -17.08 9.24 4.25
CA ASP A 311 -17.01 10.63 3.85
C ASP A 311 -16.20 11.51 4.84
N PRO A 312 -15.71 12.68 4.44
CA PRO A 312 -14.91 13.55 5.30
C PRO A 312 -15.60 14.00 6.59
N THR A 313 -16.92 14.01 6.62
CA THR A 313 -17.69 14.36 7.82
C THR A 313 -17.86 13.18 8.78
N GLY A 314 -17.58 11.96 8.34
CA GLY A 314 -17.77 10.72 9.09
C GLY A 314 -19.23 10.31 9.28
N LYS A 315 -20.16 10.91 8.55
CA LYS A 315 -21.59 10.64 8.63
C LYS A 315 -22.07 9.62 7.62
N TRP A 316 -21.49 9.66 6.44
CA TRP A 316 -21.91 8.85 5.29
C TRP A 316 -20.86 7.79 4.99
N ILE A 317 -21.33 6.58 4.80
CA ILE A 317 -20.50 5.46 4.40
C ILE A 317 -21.01 4.97 3.04
N VAL A 318 -20.16 4.98 2.03
CA VAL A 318 -20.53 4.65 0.66
C VAL A 318 -19.95 3.31 0.28
N ALA A 319 -20.80 2.38 -0.14
CA ALA A 319 -20.39 1.06 -0.59
C ALA A 319 -20.65 0.88 -2.08
N GLY A 320 -19.63 0.40 -2.81
CA GLY A 320 -19.76 -0.03 -4.20
C GLY A 320 -20.33 -1.43 -4.31
N GLY A 321 -21.06 -1.71 -5.39
CA GLY A 321 -21.57 -3.06 -5.71
C GLY A 321 -21.30 -3.39 -7.16
N LYS A 322 -20.30 -4.22 -7.45
CA LYS A 322 -19.80 -4.49 -8.82
C LYS A 322 -20.88 -4.91 -9.80
N LEU A 323 -21.87 -5.64 -9.33
CA LEU A 323 -22.97 -6.18 -10.15
C LEU A 323 -24.31 -5.46 -9.91
N GLN A 324 -24.30 -4.33 -9.22
CA GLN A 324 -25.45 -3.46 -9.00
C GLN A 324 -25.20 -2.10 -9.68
N PRO A 325 -26.14 -1.52 -10.42
CA PRO A 325 -25.92 -0.25 -11.14
C PRO A 325 -26.04 0.98 -10.25
N ALA A 326 -25.74 0.84 -8.97
CA ALA A 326 -25.85 1.89 -7.97
C ALA A 326 -24.79 1.72 -6.88
N THR A 327 -24.45 2.82 -6.23
CA THR A 327 -23.69 2.80 -4.97
C THR A 327 -24.62 3.05 -3.79
N THR A 328 -24.42 2.29 -2.71
CA THR A 328 -25.24 2.37 -1.50
C THR A 328 -24.66 3.39 -0.53
N VAL A 329 -25.48 4.31 -0.04
CA VAL A 329 -25.09 5.28 0.99
C VAL A 329 -25.74 4.88 2.31
N LEU A 330 -24.91 4.52 3.30
CA LEU A 330 -25.33 4.26 4.68
C LEU A 330 -25.19 5.51 5.53
N ASN A 331 -26.08 5.65 6.51
CA ASN A 331 -26.08 6.75 7.47
C ASN A 331 -25.58 6.26 8.83
N PHE A 332 -24.45 6.78 9.31
CA PHE A 332 -23.86 6.34 10.57
C PHE A 332 -24.74 6.59 11.78
N GLU A 333 -25.49 7.70 11.83
CA GLU A 333 -26.43 7.98 12.93
C GLU A 333 -27.53 6.92 12.99
N LYS A 334 -28.10 6.56 11.85
CA LYS A 334 -29.09 5.47 11.74
C LYS A 334 -28.50 4.12 12.16
N ILE A 335 -27.23 3.83 11.80
CA ILE A 335 -26.54 2.62 12.26
C ILE A 335 -26.48 2.60 13.80
N GLN A 336 -26.09 3.72 14.43
CA GLN A 336 -26.02 3.82 15.89
C GLN A 336 -27.40 3.68 16.55
N GLU A 337 -28.42 4.25 15.96
CA GLU A 337 -29.82 4.10 16.43
C GLU A 337 -30.28 2.65 16.35
N ALA A 338 -30.06 1.97 15.22
CA ALA A 338 -30.41 0.57 15.02
C ALA A 338 -29.72 -0.34 16.05
N ILE A 339 -28.41 -0.11 16.28
CA ILE A 339 -27.64 -0.83 17.30
C ILE A 339 -28.22 -0.60 18.70
N ALA A 340 -28.55 0.66 19.06
CA ALA A 340 -29.07 1.01 20.38
C ALA A 340 -30.46 0.41 20.63
N LYS A 341 -31.31 0.39 19.61
CA LYS A 341 -32.66 -0.20 19.64
C LYS A 341 -32.65 -1.72 19.52
N LYS A 342 -31.50 -2.31 19.10
CA LYS A 342 -31.35 -3.72 18.75
C LYS A 342 -32.27 -4.12 17.58
N ASP A 343 -32.43 -3.25 16.61
CA ASP A 343 -33.19 -3.49 15.38
C ASP A 343 -32.34 -4.40 14.46
N PHE A 344 -32.42 -5.69 14.75
CA PHE A 344 -31.71 -6.73 14.03
C PHE A 344 -32.65 -7.54 13.16
N VAL A 345 -32.18 -8.04 12.04
CA VAL A 345 -32.92 -8.96 11.18
C VAL A 345 -33.45 -10.11 12.04
N HIS A 346 -34.76 -10.30 12.09
CA HIS A 346 -35.41 -11.30 12.97
C HIS A 346 -34.90 -12.71 12.64
N GLY A 347 -34.27 -13.35 13.62
CA GLY A 347 -33.65 -14.67 13.44
C GLY A 347 -32.40 -14.65 12.54
N GLY A 348 -31.92 -13.47 12.19
CA GLY A 348 -30.71 -13.28 11.34
C GLY A 348 -29.49 -12.94 12.17
N ASP A 349 -28.61 -13.90 12.30
CA ASP A 349 -27.23 -13.67 12.69
C ASP A 349 -26.30 -14.45 11.76
N VAL A 350 -25.03 -14.04 11.70
CA VAL A 350 -23.99 -14.77 11.02
C VAL A 350 -23.00 -15.21 12.08
N ARG A 351 -23.11 -16.47 12.51
CA ARG A 351 -22.30 -17.05 13.60
C ARG A 351 -22.39 -16.25 14.90
N GLY A 352 -23.58 -15.81 15.28
CA GLY A 352 -23.83 -15.05 16.50
C GLY A 352 -23.52 -13.56 16.40
N VAL A 353 -23.13 -13.07 15.22
CA VAL A 353 -22.96 -11.63 14.95
C VAL A 353 -24.27 -11.05 14.40
N PRO A 354 -24.83 -10.02 15.04
CA PRO A 354 -26.10 -9.43 14.59
C PRO A 354 -26.03 -8.80 13.20
N VAL A 355 -27.11 -8.96 12.42
CA VAL A 355 -27.28 -8.31 11.13
C VAL A 355 -28.33 -7.20 11.30
N LEU A 356 -27.98 -5.96 10.94
CA LEU A 356 -28.88 -4.80 11.00
C LEU A 356 -29.86 -4.83 9.83
N GLU A 357 -31.06 -4.28 10.05
CA GLU A 357 -32.03 -4.14 8.98
C GLU A 357 -31.58 -3.08 7.96
N TYR A 358 -31.52 -3.48 6.68
CA TYR A 358 -31.03 -2.61 5.59
C TYR A 358 -31.76 -1.28 5.51
N ASN A 359 -33.10 -1.33 5.54
CA ASN A 359 -33.94 -0.13 5.38
C ASN A 359 -33.80 0.87 6.53
N ASP A 360 -33.35 0.41 7.70
CA ASP A 360 -33.18 1.25 8.88
C ASP A 360 -31.86 2.02 8.88
N VAL A 361 -30.90 1.60 8.05
CA VAL A 361 -29.55 2.19 8.04
C VAL A 361 -29.18 2.86 6.72
N VAL A 362 -29.88 2.54 5.63
CA VAL A 362 -29.62 3.13 4.31
C VAL A 362 -30.17 4.56 4.23
N GLU A 363 -29.43 5.45 3.57
CA GLU A 363 -29.91 6.78 3.17
C GLU A 363 -30.43 6.78 1.73
N GLY A 364 -29.80 6.01 0.84
CA GLY A 364 -30.26 5.82 -0.52
C GLY A 364 -29.26 5.06 -1.40
N GLU A 365 -29.69 4.74 -2.61
CA GLU A 365 -28.90 4.09 -3.65
C GLU A 365 -28.76 5.04 -4.84
N VAL A 366 -27.55 5.53 -5.09
CA VAL A 366 -27.28 6.49 -6.18
C VAL A 366 -26.98 5.72 -7.48
N PRO A 367 -27.76 5.93 -8.55
CA PRO A 367 -27.64 5.19 -9.81
C PRO A 367 -26.48 5.70 -10.67
N VAL A 368 -25.26 5.40 -10.26
CA VAL A 368 -24.02 5.87 -10.91
C VAL A 368 -23.71 5.15 -12.23
N GLY A 369 -24.18 3.92 -12.43
CA GLY A 369 -23.90 3.05 -13.57
C GLY A 369 -23.36 1.69 -13.13
N LEU A 370 -22.77 0.91 -14.04
CA LEU A 370 -22.33 -0.46 -13.81
C LEU A 370 -20.90 -0.53 -13.28
N GLY A 371 -20.71 -1.36 -12.27
CA GLY A 371 -19.42 -1.66 -11.69
C GLY A 371 -18.85 -0.58 -10.78
N PRO A 372 -19.66 0.06 -9.88
CA PRO A 372 -19.09 0.98 -8.90
C PRO A 372 -18.17 0.23 -7.94
N LEU A 373 -16.94 0.73 -7.75
CA LEU A 373 -15.96 0.15 -6.85
C LEU A 373 -15.70 1.06 -5.65
N HIS A 374 -14.92 2.11 -5.83
CA HIS A 374 -14.48 3.01 -4.77
C HIS A 374 -15.04 4.40 -4.93
N THR A 375 -15.24 5.07 -3.79
CA THR A 375 -15.73 6.46 -3.75
C THR A 375 -14.79 7.33 -2.94
N GLN A 376 -14.38 8.46 -3.51
CA GLN A 376 -13.55 9.46 -2.87
C GLN A 376 -14.23 10.83 -2.88
N TYR A 377 -13.73 11.79 -2.09
CA TYR A 377 -14.47 13.00 -1.76
C TYR A 377 -13.62 14.27 -1.89
N ASP A 378 -14.22 15.39 -2.31
CA ASP A 378 -13.53 16.67 -2.45
C ASP A 378 -13.68 17.62 -1.23
N GLY A 379 -14.43 17.20 -0.20
CA GLY A 379 -14.73 18.05 0.95
C GLY A 379 -15.72 19.18 0.69
N LYS A 380 -16.28 19.27 -0.53
CA LYS A 380 -17.26 20.29 -0.95
C LYS A 380 -18.67 19.72 -1.12
N GLY A 381 -18.88 18.51 -0.62
CA GLY A 381 -20.15 17.79 -0.74
C GLY A 381 -20.28 16.96 -2.02
N ASN A 382 -19.21 16.77 -2.80
CA ASN A 382 -19.22 15.88 -3.94
C ASN A 382 -18.44 14.59 -3.63
N ALA A 383 -18.95 13.51 -4.21
CA ALA A 383 -18.34 12.20 -4.25
C ALA A 383 -17.95 11.84 -5.68
N TYR A 384 -16.91 11.06 -5.82
CA TYR A 384 -16.34 10.59 -7.07
C TYR A 384 -16.22 9.08 -6.99
N THR A 385 -16.89 8.35 -7.88
CA THR A 385 -16.92 6.87 -7.86
C THR A 385 -16.27 6.33 -9.12
N SER A 386 -15.35 5.38 -8.95
CA SER A 386 -14.76 4.62 -10.05
C SER A 386 -15.72 3.54 -10.53
N MET A 387 -15.84 3.42 -11.85
CA MET A 387 -16.75 2.50 -12.50
C MET A 387 -15.97 1.46 -13.30
N PHE A 388 -15.81 0.26 -12.76
CA PHE A 388 -14.99 -0.79 -13.36
C PHE A 388 -15.54 -1.26 -14.71
N ILE A 389 -16.85 -1.51 -14.79
CA ILE A 389 -17.50 -1.99 -16.04
C ILE A 389 -17.71 -0.83 -17.03
N ASP A 390 -18.25 0.29 -16.56
CA ASP A 390 -18.50 1.45 -17.42
C ASP A 390 -17.22 2.22 -17.79
N SER A 391 -16.09 1.93 -17.14
CA SER A 391 -14.78 2.54 -17.44
C SER A 391 -14.81 4.07 -17.42
N CYS A 392 -15.27 4.63 -16.32
CA CYS A 392 -15.36 6.08 -16.12
C CYS A 392 -15.27 6.45 -14.64
N ILE A 393 -15.11 7.74 -14.36
CA ILE A 393 -15.32 8.32 -13.03
C ILE A 393 -16.64 9.09 -13.04
N VAL A 394 -17.46 8.89 -12.02
CA VAL A 394 -18.75 9.55 -11.85
C VAL A 394 -18.72 10.51 -10.68
N LYS A 395 -19.03 11.78 -10.93
CA LYS A 395 -19.20 12.81 -9.89
C LYS A 395 -20.67 12.89 -9.49
N TRP A 396 -20.93 12.87 -8.20
CA TRP A 396 -22.29 12.98 -7.66
C TRP A 396 -22.30 13.71 -6.32
N LYS A 397 -23.49 14.21 -5.92
CA LYS A 397 -23.71 15.00 -4.70
C LYS A 397 -23.98 14.09 -3.51
N LEU A 398 -23.22 14.24 -2.42
CA LEU A 398 -23.49 13.61 -1.12
C LEU A 398 -24.78 14.12 -0.47
N PRO A 399 -25.38 13.34 0.43
CA PRO A 399 -26.45 13.85 1.29
C PRO A 399 -25.96 15.03 2.17
N PRO A 400 -26.87 15.88 2.71
CA PRO A 400 -28.32 15.69 2.70
C PRO A 400 -28.94 16.07 1.35
N TRP A 401 -29.89 15.24 0.92
CA TRP A 401 -30.65 15.48 -0.31
C TRP A 401 -31.98 16.15 -0.01
N THR A 402 -32.45 16.98 -0.93
CA THR A 402 -33.80 17.56 -0.90
C THR A 402 -34.86 16.49 -1.15
N ASP A 403 -36.12 16.74 -0.80
CA ASP A 403 -37.23 15.80 -1.05
C ASP A 403 -37.38 15.45 -2.54
N ALA A 404 -37.05 16.38 -3.42
CA ALA A 404 -37.08 16.16 -4.86
C ALA A 404 -35.94 15.26 -5.35
N GLU A 405 -34.76 15.36 -4.74
CA GLU A 405 -33.61 14.51 -5.01
C GLU A 405 -33.83 13.10 -4.41
N LYS A 406 -34.38 13.00 -3.19
CA LYS A 406 -34.72 11.70 -2.56
C LYS A 406 -35.74 10.89 -3.37
N LYS A 407 -36.65 11.55 -4.07
CA LYS A 407 -37.59 10.88 -4.98
C LYS A 407 -36.99 10.39 -6.28
N ASP A 408 -35.87 10.97 -6.68
CA ASP A 408 -35.19 10.66 -7.93
C ASP A 408 -33.70 10.98 -7.82
N LEU A 409 -32.93 9.98 -7.33
CA LEU A 409 -31.48 10.10 -7.12
C LEU A 409 -30.67 10.18 -8.41
N THR A 410 -31.28 10.07 -9.60
CA THR A 410 -30.58 10.41 -10.85
C THR A 410 -30.18 11.88 -10.90
N LYS A 411 -30.90 12.75 -10.18
CA LYS A 411 -30.64 14.20 -10.10
C LYS A 411 -29.37 14.57 -9.32
N VAL A 412 -28.87 13.67 -8.49
CA VAL A 412 -27.64 13.91 -7.74
C VAL A 412 -26.39 13.51 -8.53
N VAL A 413 -26.52 12.80 -9.64
CA VAL A 413 -25.41 12.49 -10.55
C VAL A 413 -25.10 13.74 -11.37
N LEU A 414 -23.90 14.29 -11.22
CA LEU A 414 -23.55 15.61 -11.72
C LEU A 414 -22.73 15.57 -13.01
N ASP A 415 -21.82 14.60 -13.12
CA ASP A 415 -20.90 14.50 -14.24
C ASP A 415 -20.30 13.10 -14.40
N LYS A 416 -19.83 12.79 -15.61
CA LYS A 416 -19.08 11.56 -15.91
C LYS A 416 -17.91 11.87 -16.84
N VAL A 417 -16.73 11.35 -16.53
CA VAL A 417 -15.57 11.45 -17.41
C VAL A 417 -15.07 10.04 -17.77
N PRO A 418 -14.92 9.73 -19.09
CA PRO A 418 -14.36 8.45 -19.51
C PRO A 418 -12.93 8.26 -19.00
N ALA A 419 -12.61 7.06 -18.57
CA ALA A 419 -11.28 6.61 -18.19
C ALA A 419 -10.83 5.44 -19.09
N HIS A 420 -9.67 4.87 -18.82
CA HIS A 420 -9.25 3.63 -19.45
C HIS A 420 -10.06 2.44 -18.89
N PHE A 421 -9.90 1.27 -19.53
CA PHE A 421 -10.69 0.11 -19.15
C PHE A 421 -10.36 -0.40 -17.76
N SER A 422 -11.37 -0.96 -17.12
CA SER A 422 -11.25 -1.59 -15.81
C SER A 422 -10.65 -0.64 -14.78
N THR A 423 -11.22 0.56 -14.67
CA THR A 423 -10.84 1.53 -13.63
C THR A 423 -11.15 0.93 -12.26
N GLY A 424 -10.11 0.56 -11.54
CA GLY A 424 -10.21 -0.01 -10.20
C GLY A 424 -10.40 1.09 -9.16
N HIS A 425 -9.29 1.55 -8.61
CA HIS A 425 -9.30 2.61 -7.61
C HIS A 425 -9.23 4.00 -8.25
N LEU A 426 -9.58 4.97 -7.41
CA LEU A 426 -9.27 6.38 -7.63
C LEU A 426 -8.77 6.97 -6.31
N VAL A 427 -8.07 8.06 -6.39
CA VAL A 427 -7.70 8.87 -5.23
C VAL A 427 -8.01 10.34 -5.49
N VAL A 428 -8.65 11.00 -4.54
CA VAL A 428 -8.81 12.46 -4.51
C VAL A 428 -7.92 13.01 -3.41
N ALA A 429 -7.22 14.11 -3.70
CA ALA A 429 -6.22 14.67 -2.78
C ALA A 429 -6.81 14.95 -1.39
N GLY A 430 -6.30 14.23 -0.39
CA GLY A 430 -6.71 14.35 1.01
C GLY A 430 -8.05 13.71 1.36
N SER A 431 -8.66 12.92 0.50
CA SER A 431 -10.01 12.37 0.67
C SER A 431 -10.19 11.53 1.94
N ASP A 432 -9.17 10.78 2.36
CA ASP A 432 -9.24 9.95 3.58
C ASP A 432 -9.23 10.78 4.87
N THR A 433 -9.05 12.09 4.76
CA THR A 433 -9.01 13.02 5.89
C THR A 433 -10.36 13.69 6.13
N ALA A 434 -10.49 14.39 7.27
CA ALA A 434 -11.66 15.23 7.53
C ALA A 434 -11.65 16.55 6.73
N GLN A 435 -10.54 16.89 6.08
CA GLN A 435 -10.35 18.13 5.34
C GLN A 435 -9.66 17.88 3.99
N PRO A 436 -10.36 17.28 3.03
CA PRO A 436 -9.83 17.13 1.68
C PRO A 436 -9.43 18.48 1.08
N TYR A 437 -8.37 18.46 0.29
CA TYR A 437 -7.84 19.65 -0.37
C TYR A 437 -7.79 19.46 -1.89
N GLY A 438 -8.66 18.59 -2.39
CA GLY A 438 -8.64 18.11 -3.76
C GLY A 438 -9.04 19.14 -4.80
N LYS A 439 -8.14 19.33 -5.73
CA LYS A 439 -8.34 19.83 -7.08
C LYS A 439 -8.10 18.68 -8.08
N TRP A 440 -7.45 17.62 -7.60
CA TRP A 440 -6.98 16.51 -8.39
C TRP A 440 -7.60 15.19 -7.96
N CYS A 441 -8.02 14.42 -8.96
CA CYS A 441 -8.36 13.01 -8.84
C CYS A 441 -7.44 12.20 -9.77
N VAL A 442 -6.92 11.07 -9.30
CA VAL A 442 -6.17 10.13 -10.12
C VAL A 442 -6.95 8.84 -10.22
N ALA A 443 -7.25 8.40 -11.44
CA ALA A 443 -7.86 7.12 -11.72
C ALA A 443 -6.77 6.08 -12.02
N MET A 444 -6.84 4.91 -11.38
CA MET A 444 -5.93 3.79 -11.58
C MET A 444 -6.61 2.73 -12.44
N ASN A 445 -6.02 2.42 -13.61
CA ASN A 445 -6.66 1.60 -14.63
C ASN A 445 -5.86 0.31 -14.87
N LYS A 446 -6.57 -0.81 -14.86
CA LYS A 446 -5.99 -2.16 -15.03
C LYS A 446 -5.74 -2.54 -16.50
N LEU A 447 -6.28 -1.80 -17.44
CA LEU A 447 -6.14 -2.12 -18.84
C LEU A 447 -6.27 -0.85 -19.72
N SER A 448 -5.27 -0.62 -20.55
CA SER A 448 -5.24 0.52 -21.48
C SER A 448 -5.32 0.09 -22.94
N ALA A 449 -6.01 -1.01 -23.23
CA ALA A 449 -6.11 -1.56 -24.57
C ALA A 449 -6.59 -0.53 -25.60
N GLY A 450 -5.86 -0.45 -26.71
CA GLY A 450 -6.17 0.47 -27.81
C GLY A 450 -5.92 1.94 -27.51
N ARG A 451 -5.34 2.28 -26.37
CA ARG A 451 -5.04 3.66 -25.93
C ARG A 451 -3.55 3.99 -26.01
N HIS A 452 -2.69 2.99 -25.87
CA HIS A 452 -1.25 3.12 -25.86
C HIS A 452 -0.58 2.23 -26.91
N ILE A 453 0.71 2.44 -27.11
CA ILE A 453 1.53 1.57 -27.96
C ILE A 453 1.58 0.18 -27.35
N ASN A 454 1.31 -0.84 -28.15
CA ASN A 454 1.42 -2.22 -27.73
C ASN A 454 2.88 -2.58 -27.43
N VAL A 455 3.12 -3.21 -26.29
CA VAL A 455 4.45 -3.60 -25.80
C VAL A 455 4.58 -5.11 -25.62
N GLY A 456 3.79 -5.87 -26.34
CA GLY A 456 3.72 -7.32 -26.29
C GLY A 456 2.31 -7.82 -25.96
N PRO A 457 2.13 -9.07 -25.53
CA PRO A 457 0.82 -9.61 -25.14
C PRO A 457 0.19 -8.89 -23.94
N ALA A 458 1.00 -8.46 -22.97
CA ALA A 458 0.56 -7.65 -21.86
C ALA A 458 0.29 -6.22 -22.33
N GLN A 459 -0.91 -5.73 -22.05
CA GLN A 459 -1.27 -4.34 -22.33
C GLN A 459 -0.75 -3.44 -21.19
N PRO A 460 -0.34 -2.19 -21.51
CA PRO A 460 0.08 -1.25 -20.48
C PRO A 460 -1.06 -0.93 -19.52
N GLU A 461 -0.74 -0.80 -18.25
CA GLU A 461 -1.61 -0.21 -17.24
C GLU A 461 -1.30 1.27 -17.07
N SER A 462 -2.20 2.03 -16.49
CA SER A 462 -2.04 3.48 -16.46
C SER A 462 -2.72 4.15 -15.28
N SER A 463 -2.24 5.35 -14.97
CA SER A 463 -2.95 6.32 -14.15
C SER A 463 -3.36 7.53 -14.99
N GLN A 464 -4.51 8.12 -14.68
CA GLN A 464 -5.03 9.28 -15.37
C GLN A 464 -5.36 10.39 -14.39
N LEU A 465 -4.82 11.59 -14.64
CA LEU A 465 -5.04 12.79 -13.84
C LEU A 465 -6.27 13.55 -14.32
N ILE A 466 -7.17 13.83 -13.39
CA ILE A 466 -8.45 14.49 -13.62
C ILE A 466 -8.51 15.77 -12.79
N ASP A 467 -8.73 16.91 -13.43
CA ASP A 467 -9.07 18.17 -12.76
C ASP A 467 -10.53 18.14 -12.34
N ILE A 468 -10.78 18.19 -11.03
CA ILE A 468 -12.11 18.18 -10.42
C ILE A 468 -12.48 19.53 -9.79
N SER A 469 -11.71 20.58 -10.04
CA SER A 469 -11.92 21.90 -9.46
C SER A 469 -13.17 22.61 -9.98
N GLY A 470 -13.61 22.27 -11.20
CA GLY A 470 -14.77 22.83 -11.86
C GLY A 470 -16.08 22.06 -11.65
N GLU A 471 -17.15 22.57 -12.27
CA GLU A 471 -18.42 21.82 -12.31
C GLU A 471 -18.26 20.52 -13.10
N LYS A 472 -17.54 20.58 -14.21
CA LYS A 472 -17.22 19.42 -15.06
C LYS A 472 -15.80 18.94 -14.80
N MET A 473 -15.65 17.63 -14.74
CA MET A 473 -14.35 16.97 -14.64
C MET A 473 -13.60 17.04 -15.98
N LYS A 474 -12.28 17.15 -15.93
CA LYS A 474 -11.44 17.20 -17.13
C LYS A 474 -10.26 16.26 -17.00
N MET A 475 -10.14 15.30 -17.93
CA MET A 475 -8.93 14.51 -18.08
C MET A 475 -7.80 15.40 -18.60
N VAL A 476 -6.70 15.55 -17.83
CA VAL A 476 -5.63 16.50 -18.18
C VAL A 476 -4.30 15.83 -18.50
N ALA A 477 -4.02 14.67 -17.90
CA ALA A 477 -2.79 13.92 -18.18
C ALA A 477 -3.00 12.43 -17.96
N GLU A 478 -2.12 11.64 -18.54
CA GLU A 478 -2.06 10.19 -18.32
C GLU A 478 -0.61 9.71 -18.33
N SER A 479 -0.32 8.67 -17.56
CA SER A 479 1.00 8.06 -17.44
C SER A 479 0.86 6.55 -17.40
N TYR A 480 1.87 5.85 -17.88
CA TYR A 480 1.98 4.40 -17.67
C TYR A 480 2.31 4.10 -16.21
N THR A 481 1.93 2.92 -15.76
CA THR A 481 2.26 2.40 -14.44
C THR A 481 2.84 1.00 -14.56
N GLU A 482 3.51 0.54 -13.50
CA GLU A 482 3.81 -0.88 -13.34
C GLU A 482 2.52 -1.70 -13.26
N PRO A 483 2.53 -2.98 -13.64
CA PRO A 483 1.37 -3.85 -13.55
C PRO A 483 0.76 -3.92 -12.15
N GLU A 484 -0.56 -3.99 -12.11
CA GLU A 484 -1.38 -3.99 -10.89
C GLU A 484 -1.27 -2.69 -10.06
N PRO A 485 -1.44 -1.50 -10.66
CA PRO A 485 -1.58 -0.26 -9.90
C PRO A 485 -2.90 -0.32 -9.14
N HIS A 486 -2.82 -0.54 -7.82
CA HIS A 486 -4.03 -0.81 -7.06
C HIS A 486 -4.60 0.45 -6.43
N PHE A 487 -3.85 1.12 -5.57
CA PHE A 487 -4.28 2.34 -4.92
C PHE A 487 -3.15 3.38 -4.84
N ALA A 488 -3.52 4.60 -4.53
CA ALA A 488 -2.57 5.70 -4.39
C ALA A 488 -2.96 6.66 -3.26
N GLN A 489 -1.99 7.49 -2.86
CA GLN A 489 -2.20 8.60 -1.92
C GLN A 489 -1.61 9.87 -2.48
N ILE A 490 -2.28 11.00 -2.25
CA ILE A 490 -1.80 12.33 -2.68
C ILE A 490 -1.51 13.18 -1.44
N LEU A 491 -0.24 13.61 -1.32
CA LEU A 491 0.24 14.41 -0.20
C LEU A 491 0.86 15.72 -0.72
N LYS A 492 0.60 16.84 -0.06
CA LYS A 492 1.29 18.09 -0.38
C LYS A 492 2.78 17.97 -0.13
N VAL A 493 3.61 18.45 -1.06
CA VAL A 493 5.06 18.45 -0.87
C VAL A 493 5.51 19.27 0.34
N THR A 494 4.71 20.27 0.74
CA THR A 494 4.97 21.12 1.92
C THR A 494 4.75 20.42 3.25
N ASP A 495 4.03 19.29 3.27
CA ASP A 495 3.74 18.53 4.47
C ASP A 495 4.86 17.52 4.81
N VAL A 496 5.85 17.40 3.93
CA VAL A 496 7.00 16.51 4.10
C VAL A 496 8.29 17.33 4.15
N GLN A 497 9.20 16.94 5.05
CA GLN A 497 10.52 17.52 5.15
C GLN A 497 11.58 16.40 5.08
N PRO A 498 11.92 15.93 3.87
CA PRO A 498 12.87 14.84 3.72
C PRO A 498 14.29 15.28 4.10
N ALA A 499 15.02 14.37 4.74
CA ALA A 499 16.44 14.52 4.98
C ALA A 499 17.20 14.54 3.63
N GLU A 500 18.17 15.42 3.52
CA GLU A 500 19.10 15.44 2.39
C GLU A 500 20.47 14.86 2.78
N VAL A 501 20.73 14.77 4.06
CA VAL A 501 21.96 14.27 4.69
C VAL A 501 21.59 13.75 6.07
N TYR A 502 22.10 12.58 6.45
CA TYR A 502 22.00 12.13 7.82
C TYR A 502 23.08 12.81 8.68
N PRO A 503 22.70 13.62 9.70
CA PRO A 503 23.66 14.17 10.64
C PRO A 503 24.44 13.05 11.35
N LYS A 504 25.71 13.30 11.68
CA LYS A 504 26.58 12.31 12.33
C LYS A 504 26.02 11.76 13.62
N ASP A 505 25.33 12.59 14.39
CA ASP A 505 24.72 12.23 15.68
C ASP A 505 23.41 11.46 15.54
N GLU A 506 22.81 11.43 14.35
CA GLU A 506 21.64 10.61 14.03
C GLU A 506 22.01 9.20 13.57
N ASN A 507 23.21 8.98 13.05
CA ASN A 507 23.71 7.64 12.72
C ASN A 507 23.99 6.87 14.03
N LYS A 508 23.11 5.91 14.35
CA LYS A 508 23.21 5.08 15.56
C LYS A 508 23.90 3.74 15.35
N ASP A 509 24.43 3.48 14.15
CA ASP A 509 25.18 2.25 13.91
C ASP A 509 26.45 2.24 14.78
N PRO A 510 26.66 1.22 15.64
CA PRO A 510 27.82 1.13 16.52
C PRO A 510 29.14 0.96 15.75
N ASN A 511 29.06 0.63 14.48
CA ASN A 511 30.23 0.47 13.60
C ASN A 511 30.49 1.68 12.70
N ALA A 512 29.67 2.73 12.82
CA ALA A 512 29.89 3.97 12.08
C ALA A 512 31.27 4.57 12.39
N ILE A 513 31.97 5.03 11.36
CA ILE A 513 33.28 5.69 11.47
C ILE A 513 33.26 7.03 10.77
N TRP A 514 33.99 8.00 11.30
CA TRP A 514 33.99 9.37 10.79
C TRP A 514 35.36 9.89 10.42
N GLU A 515 36.42 9.15 10.81
CA GLU A 515 37.80 9.52 10.60
C GLU A 515 38.60 8.32 10.07
N LYS A 516 39.60 8.60 9.23
CA LYS A 516 40.49 7.59 8.65
C LYS A 516 41.15 6.67 9.70
N ALA A 517 41.44 7.21 10.89
CA ALA A 517 42.06 6.43 11.97
C ALA A 517 41.14 5.34 12.55
N GLN A 518 39.84 5.44 12.34
CA GLN A 518 38.84 4.46 12.81
C GLN A 518 38.62 3.33 11.80
N SER A 519 39.07 3.49 10.56
CA SER A 519 38.95 2.48 9.51
C SER A 519 40.07 1.43 9.64
N GLY A 520 39.79 0.23 9.16
CA GLY A 520 40.76 -0.86 9.15
C GLY A 520 40.11 -2.23 9.05
N VAL A 521 40.94 -3.25 9.07
CA VAL A 521 40.55 -4.65 9.06
C VAL A 521 41.08 -5.33 10.30
N THR A 522 40.21 -6.00 11.04
CA THR A 522 40.55 -6.79 12.22
C THR A 522 40.24 -8.26 12.00
N ARG A 523 40.96 -9.14 12.67
CA ARG A 523 40.77 -10.59 12.56
C ARG A 523 40.77 -11.23 13.93
N ASN A 524 39.81 -12.13 14.16
CA ASN A 524 39.73 -13.00 15.32
C ASN A 524 39.39 -14.43 14.86
N GLY A 525 40.41 -15.29 14.76
CA GLY A 525 40.25 -16.61 14.17
C GLY A 525 39.85 -16.52 12.68
N ASN A 526 38.70 -17.09 12.34
CA ASN A 526 38.11 -17.00 11.02
C ASN A 526 37.11 -15.84 10.86
N GLN A 527 36.93 -15.02 11.88
CA GLN A 527 36.08 -13.82 11.79
C GLN A 527 36.94 -12.66 11.33
N VAL A 528 36.57 -12.06 10.20
CA VAL A 528 37.25 -10.87 9.63
C VAL A 528 36.24 -9.73 9.63
N ASP A 529 36.58 -8.65 10.32
CA ASP A 529 35.77 -7.44 10.42
C ASP A 529 36.50 -6.27 9.78
N ALA A 530 35.82 -5.59 8.82
CA ALA A 530 36.39 -4.47 8.08
C ALA A 530 35.49 -3.24 8.21
N LYS A 531 36.07 -2.14 8.69
CA LYS A 531 35.40 -0.83 8.75
C LYS A 531 35.96 0.07 7.67
N LEU A 532 35.16 0.39 6.67
CA LEU A 532 35.54 1.18 5.52
C LEU A 532 34.89 2.57 5.58
N MET A 533 35.72 3.57 5.37
CA MET A 533 35.28 4.93 5.11
C MET A 533 35.05 5.10 3.60
N ALA A 534 33.87 5.48 3.18
CA ALA A 534 33.57 5.93 1.83
C ALA A 534 33.60 7.47 1.82
N ILE A 535 34.44 8.04 1.02
CA ILE A 535 34.54 9.48 0.80
C ILE A 535 34.83 9.70 -0.68
N ARG A 536 34.49 10.85 -1.21
CA ARG A 536 34.65 11.18 -2.62
C ARG A 536 35.95 10.68 -3.22
N SER A 537 35.79 9.81 -4.21
CA SER A 537 36.76 9.12 -5.04
C SER A 537 37.59 8.03 -4.38
N ARG A 538 37.29 7.60 -3.14
CA ARG A 538 38.02 6.48 -2.54
C ARG A 538 37.28 5.76 -1.40
N TYR A 539 37.70 4.52 -1.18
CA TYR A 539 37.51 3.80 0.07
C TYR A 539 38.77 3.81 0.92
N ASN A 540 38.63 3.75 2.23
CA ASN A 540 39.74 3.54 3.12
C ASN A 540 39.35 2.55 4.23
N PRO A 541 40.06 1.40 4.36
CA PRO A 541 41.09 0.90 3.43
C PRO A 541 40.51 0.51 2.06
N ASP A 542 41.35 0.53 1.04
CA ASP A 542 41.04 0.09 -0.31
C ASP A 542 41.47 -1.37 -0.57
N ARG A 543 41.91 -2.08 0.49
CA ARG A 543 42.30 -3.48 0.45
C ARG A 543 41.84 -4.21 1.71
N ILE A 544 41.23 -5.38 1.50
CA ILE A 544 40.82 -6.33 2.54
C ILE A 544 41.51 -7.66 2.24
N ASP A 545 42.29 -8.19 3.19
CA ASP A 545 42.92 -9.50 3.08
C ASP A 545 42.18 -10.51 3.94
N ALA A 546 41.76 -11.63 3.35
CA ALA A 546 41.06 -12.72 3.99
C ALA A 546 41.49 -14.09 3.45
N GLN A 547 40.99 -15.19 3.98
CA GLN A 547 41.27 -16.55 3.53
C GLN A 547 39.98 -17.32 3.24
N VAL A 548 40.09 -18.35 2.41
CA VAL A 548 38.96 -19.29 2.24
C VAL A 548 38.58 -19.91 3.59
N GLY A 549 37.28 -19.89 3.90
CA GLY A 549 36.73 -20.32 5.17
C GLY A 549 36.48 -19.20 6.16
N ASP A 550 36.92 -17.98 5.89
CA ASP A 550 36.62 -16.82 6.72
C ASP A 550 35.15 -16.38 6.58
N GLU A 551 34.62 -15.86 7.68
CA GLU A 551 33.37 -15.12 7.77
C GLU A 551 33.72 -13.63 7.76
N LEU A 552 33.45 -12.96 6.65
CA LEU A 552 33.78 -11.55 6.44
C LEU A 552 32.56 -10.67 6.71
N THR A 553 32.72 -9.73 7.63
CA THR A 553 31.77 -8.63 7.84
C THR A 553 32.41 -7.32 7.41
N VAL A 554 31.69 -6.55 6.62
CA VAL A 554 32.16 -5.23 6.15
C VAL A 554 31.13 -4.17 6.49
N HIS A 555 31.57 -3.14 7.20
CA HIS A 555 30.81 -1.94 7.52
C HIS A 555 31.33 -0.80 6.66
N VAL A 556 30.49 -0.19 5.85
CA VAL A 556 30.87 0.95 5.01
C VAL A 556 30.12 2.19 5.46
N THR A 557 30.84 3.20 5.93
CA THR A 557 30.26 4.50 6.31
C THR A 557 30.53 5.52 5.21
N ASN A 558 29.48 6.12 4.69
CA ASN A 558 29.58 7.32 3.87
C ASN A 558 29.75 8.54 4.78
N VAL A 559 30.98 9.08 4.83
CA VAL A 559 31.31 10.19 5.74
C VAL A 559 31.00 11.56 5.18
N GLU A 560 30.45 11.64 3.98
CA GLU A 560 30.06 12.90 3.37
C GLU A 560 28.93 13.56 4.16
N GLN A 561 28.98 14.88 4.24
CA GLN A 561 27.96 15.71 4.89
C GLN A 561 27.44 16.77 3.91
N THR A 562 27.36 16.40 2.64
CA THR A 562 26.94 17.24 1.53
C THR A 562 25.79 16.56 0.80
N ARG A 563 24.79 17.34 0.38
CA ARG A 563 23.66 16.85 -0.39
C ARG A 563 24.09 16.04 -1.61
N ASP A 564 23.34 15.00 -1.92
CA ASP A 564 23.49 14.18 -3.13
C ASP A 564 24.90 13.58 -3.31
N MET A 565 25.61 13.36 -2.19
CA MET A 565 26.89 12.67 -2.18
C MET A 565 26.75 11.20 -1.79
N ILE A 566 25.94 10.49 -2.56
CA ILE A 566 25.65 9.07 -2.40
C ILE A 566 26.84 8.26 -2.89
N HIS A 567 27.21 7.20 -2.16
CA HIS A 567 28.18 6.21 -2.59
C HIS A 567 27.54 4.83 -2.65
N GLY A 568 27.86 4.09 -3.71
CA GLY A 568 27.53 2.67 -3.79
C GLY A 568 28.71 1.80 -3.38
N PHE A 569 28.48 0.53 -3.10
CA PHE A 569 29.52 -0.47 -2.90
C PHE A 569 29.10 -1.78 -3.55
N GLY A 570 29.72 -2.09 -4.70
CA GLY A 570 29.52 -3.35 -5.40
C GLY A 570 30.75 -4.25 -5.25
N LEU A 571 30.59 -5.48 -4.76
CA LEU A 571 31.65 -6.49 -4.68
C LEU A 571 31.41 -7.53 -5.78
N ILE A 572 32.35 -7.59 -6.71
CA ILE A 572 32.28 -8.46 -7.88
C ILE A 572 32.19 -9.94 -7.45
N GLU A 573 31.32 -10.71 -8.11
CA GLU A 573 31.07 -12.14 -7.93
C GLU A 573 30.52 -12.57 -6.55
N HIS A 574 30.13 -11.64 -5.69
CA HIS A 574 29.63 -11.94 -4.34
C HIS A 574 28.17 -11.51 -4.09
N ASN A 575 27.49 -11.01 -5.13
CA ASN A 575 26.12 -10.53 -5.05
C ASN A 575 25.91 -9.46 -3.94
N ILE A 576 26.88 -8.58 -3.78
CA ILE A 576 26.83 -7.43 -2.86
C ILE A 576 26.67 -6.16 -3.66
N ASN A 577 25.65 -5.40 -3.33
CA ASN A 577 25.38 -4.09 -3.90
C ASN A 577 24.69 -3.24 -2.83
N MET A 578 25.42 -2.34 -2.21
CA MET A 578 24.89 -1.42 -1.21
C MET A 578 24.92 0.00 -1.73
N VAL A 579 23.98 0.81 -1.29
CA VAL A 579 23.97 2.26 -1.53
C VAL A 579 23.88 2.95 -0.17
N MET A 580 24.78 3.86 0.10
CA MET A 580 24.84 4.62 1.34
C MET A 580 24.59 6.09 1.04
N ASP A 581 23.55 6.64 1.63
CA ASP A 581 23.29 8.07 1.65
C ASP A 581 24.36 8.83 2.48
N PRO A 582 24.51 10.15 2.30
CA PRO A 582 25.44 10.93 3.08
C PRO A 582 25.20 10.80 4.59
N GLY A 583 26.18 10.34 5.33
CA GLY A 583 26.10 10.09 6.77
C GLY A 583 25.60 8.70 7.18
N GLU A 584 25.30 7.81 6.24
CA GLU A 584 24.78 6.46 6.50
C GLU A 584 25.89 5.41 6.61
N THR A 585 25.63 4.35 7.38
CA THR A 585 26.47 3.15 7.45
C THR A 585 25.66 1.95 7.01
N LYS A 586 26.22 1.12 6.12
CA LYS A 586 25.62 -0.15 5.69
C LYS A 586 26.57 -1.31 5.94
N THR A 587 26.01 -2.47 6.20
CA THR A 587 26.76 -3.68 6.55
C THR A 587 26.36 -4.85 5.66
N PHE A 588 27.34 -5.66 5.27
CA PHE A 588 27.09 -6.99 4.72
C PHE A 588 27.96 -8.05 5.40
N HIS A 589 27.49 -9.28 5.36
CA HIS A 589 28.18 -10.45 5.87
C HIS A 589 28.24 -11.55 4.81
N ILE A 590 29.42 -12.14 4.59
CA ILE A 590 29.59 -13.25 3.63
C ILE A 590 30.60 -14.28 4.14
N LYS A 591 30.36 -15.54 3.80
CA LYS A 591 31.33 -16.62 3.96
C LYS A 591 32.17 -16.75 2.69
N LEU A 592 33.50 -16.70 2.85
CA LEU A 592 34.42 -16.78 1.73
C LEU A 592 34.69 -18.25 1.38
N THR A 593 34.27 -18.68 0.20
CA THR A 593 34.33 -20.11 -0.23
C THR A 593 35.33 -20.39 -1.33
N LYS A 594 35.85 -19.35 -1.99
CA LYS A 594 36.83 -19.50 -3.09
C LYS A 594 37.97 -18.47 -2.98
N PRO A 595 39.20 -18.86 -3.31
CA PRO A 595 40.32 -17.91 -3.36
C PRO A 595 40.21 -17.02 -4.61
N GLY A 596 40.78 -15.80 -4.53
CA GLY A 596 40.78 -14.89 -5.66
C GLY A 596 41.06 -13.45 -5.26
N VAL A 597 41.15 -12.60 -6.27
CA VAL A 597 41.19 -11.15 -6.11
C VAL A 597 39.90 -10.59 -6.67
N PHE A 598 39.06 -10.06 -5.78
CA PHE A 598 37.72 -9.57 -6.11
C PHE A 598 37.72 -8.06 -5.98
N PRO A 599 37.55 -7.32 -7.09
CA PRO A 599 37.38 -5.87 -7.02
C PRO A 599 36.08 -5.49 -6.34
N PHE A 600 36.11 -4.42 -5.56
CA PHE A 600 34.90 -3.68 -5.17
C PHE A 600 35.02 -2.24 -5.67
N TYR A 601 33.89 -1.62 -5.96
CA TYR A 601 33.84 -0.31 -6.60
C TYR A 601 32.59 0.46 -6.21
N CYS A 602 32.62 1.78 -6.40
CA CYS A 602 31.46 2.62 -6.22
C CYS A 602 30.49 2.43 -7.40
N THR A 603 29.24 2.06 -7.10
CA THR A 603 28.20 1.82 -8.11
C THR A 603 27.40 3.07 -8.46
N ASN A 604 27.51 4.16 -7.66
CA ASN A 604 26.81 5.42 -7.85
C ASN A 604 27.76 6.50 -8.32
N PHE A 605 27.42 7.20 -9.40
CA PHE A 605 28.24 8.27 -9.96
C PHE A 605 28.35 9.45 -8.99
N CYS A 606 29.42 9.47 -8.19
CA CYS A 606 29.60 10.38 -7.07
C CYS A 606 30.53 11.57 -7.34
N SER A 607 31.39 11.50 -8.35
CA SER A 607 32.39 12.57 -8.64
C SER A 607 32.99 12.40 -10.01
N ALA A 608 33.82 13.36 -10.42
CA ALA A 608 34.61 13.27 -11.67
C ALA A 608 35.59 12.08 -11.67
N LEU A 609 36.07 11.66 -10.50
CA LEU A 609 36.99 10.52 -10.32
C LEU A 609 36.22 9.28 -9.77
N HIS A 610 34.95 9.15 -10.14
CA HIS A 610 34.11 8.05 -9.70
C HIS A 610 34.68 6.67 -10.05
N GLN A 611 35.29 6.52 -11.22
CA GLN A 611 35.85 5.24 -11.67
C GLN A 611 37.12 4.83 -10.90
N GLU A 612 37.80 5.76 -10.26
CA GLU A 612 38.97 5.49 -9.42
C GLU A 612 38.57 5.08 -7.99
N MET A 613 37.28 5.19 -7.64
CA MET A 613 36.76 4.77 -6.34
C MET A 613 36.54 3.26 -6.31
N GLN A 614 37.64 2.52 -6.07
CA GLN A 614 37.69 1.06 -6.06
C GLN A 614 38.68 0.53 -5.04
N GLY A 615 38.63 -0.77 -4.81
CA GLY A 615 39.54 -1.50 -3.96
C GLY A 615 39.46 -3.01 -4.23
N TYR A 616 40.16 -3.80 -3.42
CA TYR A 616 40.27 -5.24 -3.62
C TYR A 616 40.05 -6.03 -2.33
N LEU A 617 39.18 -7.01 -2.41
CA LEU A 617 39.13 -8.15 -1.47
C LEU A 617 40.07 -9.23 -2.02
N VAL A 618 41.13 -9.54 -1.28
CA VAL A 618 42.06 -10.60 -1.63
C VAL A 618 41.80 -11.80 -0.73
N VAL A 619 41.26 -12.85 -1.30
CA VAL A 619 40.97 -14.10 -0.58
C VAL A 619 42.07 -15.12 -0.89
N TRP A 620 42.88 -15.39 0.10
CA TRP A 620 44.01 -16.33 0.00
C TRP A 620 43.56 -17.79 0.20
N GLU A 621 44.32 -18.73 -0.33
CA GLU A 621 44.18 -20.13 0.04
C GLU A 621 44.53 -20.34 1.52
N PRO A 622 43.95 -21.32 2.23
CA PRO A 622 44.26 -21.58 3.63
C PRO A 622 45.80 -21.72 3.88
N GLY A 623 46.29 -20.99 4.86
CA GLY A 623 47.70 -20.98 5.20
C GLY A 623 48.61 -20.21 4.26
N LYS A 624 48.09 -19.56 3.23
CA LYS A 624 48.78 -18.62 2.36
C LYS A 624 48.33 -17.18 2.66
N GLY A 625 49.13 -16.21 2.28
CA GLY A 625 48.85 -14.78 2.47
C GLY A 625 49.81 -14.10 3.47
N PRO A 626 49.63 -12.80 3.75
CA PRO A 626 50.44 -12.06 4.70
C PRO A 626 50.38 -12.68 6.09
N ALA A 627 51.54 -12.85 6.71
CA ALA A 627 51.69 -13.58 7.98
C ALA A 627 51.03 -12.95 9.21
N ASN A 628 50.38 -11.80 9.10
CA ASN A 628 49.60 -11.17 10.15
C ASN A 628 48.56 -10.19 9.54
N THR A 629 47.37 -10.63 9.33
CA THR A 629 46.23 -9.75 8.97
C THR A 629 45.52 -9.22 10.21
N GLY A 630 46.24 -8.85 11.26
CA GLY A 630 45.70 -8.42 12.55
C GLY A 630 46.20 -7.06 13.07
N ALA A 631 46.95 -6.33 12.26
CA ALA A 631 47.28 -4.94 12.58
C ALA A 631 47.18 -4.13 11.29
N GLY A 632 46.34 -3.10 11.27
CA GLY A 632 46.19 -2.23 10.13
C GLY A 632 47.53 -1.66 9.64
N THR A 633 48.10 -2.26 8.61
CA THR A 633 49.12 -1.60 7.85
C THR A 633 48.45 -0.57 6.96
N GLY A 634 48.24 0.62 7.50
CA GLY A 634 47.98 1.79 6.69
C GLY A 634 49.06 1.82 5.61
N ASN A 635 48.66 1.72 4.35
CA ASN A 635 49.52 1.87 3.22
C ASN A 635 50.17 3.27 3.29
N THR A 636 51.44 3.35 3.69
CA THR A 636 52.25 4.55 3.53
C THR A 636 52.65 4.63 2.06
N GLY A 637 51.68 4.84 1.20
CA GLY A 637 51.89 5.26 -0.18
C GLY A 637 52.35 6.70 -0.15
N GLY A 638 53.62 6.89 -0.45
CA GLY A 638 54.30 8.19 -0.40
C GLY A 638 53.59 9.24 -1.26
N ASP A 639 53.54 10.42 -0.71
CA ASP A 639 53.31 11.65 -1.45
C ASP A 639 54.24 11.72 -2.67
N LYS A 640 53.67 11.74 -3.85
CA LYS A 640 54.22 12.32 -5.07
C LYS A 640 53.16 13.11 -5.78
#